data_fb3062636c7d93dbc32d566c33029b72
#
_entry.id   fb3062636c7d93dbc32d566c33029b72
#
_cell.length_a   1.000
_cell.length_b   1.000
_cell.length_c   1.000
_cell.angle_alpha   90.00
_cell.angle_beta   90.00
_cell.angle_gamma   90.00
#
_symmetry.space_group_name_H-M   'P 1'
#
loop_
_entity.id
_entity.type
_entity.pdbx_description
1 polymer ?
#
loop_
_entity_poly.entity_id
_entity_poly.type
_entity_poly.pdbx_seq_one_letter_code
_entity_poly.pdbx_strand_id
1 'polypeptide(L)'
;MQFRVALSAPVRSLLVTLFLAGCLTAPTGVIAQQSELVVRGIRVEGLQRIAEGTVFNYLPVNIGDRIDEARIREAIRAVYGTGFFRDVEIRWDNGTLVVAVAERPSISDFTITGNKDIKTEDLQEPLARIGLKKGRTFNQSVLDEVEQSLIDQYFSRGKYAASIKAEVKNLPDNKVDIAITIKEGDRARIRQINLVGNRNFSDDELLERFELKTPTWLSWIRQDDRYSREALSGDLEKLRSYYMDRGFADFGVESTQVAISPDKRDIFITINLVEGDRYKVSDVRLGGDLVLPEAQLNAFVQVKPGQTYSQRLITQSADLIRLRLSEEGYAFAAVEPVPELDREAKTAAVTLYIEPKNRVYVRRINFNGTSSVNDEVFRREMRQFEGGYLSNSRLERSKIRLQRLPYIEKVEETTNPVPGTPDLVDLDFDITEGLPGQFGGGVGYSESQKLILNGNFIHTNFMGSGNRVQADISSGKYRTIYSFAITDPYTTINEVSRTISVAYRDITQFTSEASDFSTKTLSMSVEYSYPVTEFQRLIFGGTWQSAELLSDSFSSRQAQQWVRNNGNSSTSFVNGGAIYTTDFDTFELLAGWVFDSRNRALFADRGARHRLVANTTIPGSDVEYYTINYNYQQYWPINRWATLLFNLDLGYGDALGDTTSLPPYKNYFGGGPDTVRGFRENELGPKDDFGNPYGGDTLMAGQAEFLLPMPEKWQAKARFSLFYDIGNVFSLGDVQFYDKSNLNPIEYDFDSGDLKQSFGIAAQWLAPLGMFRFSYAFPLNAEGGTSTLYGDDTERFQFSIGGAF
;
A
#
# COMPACT_ATOMS: atom_id res chain seq x y z
N MET A 1 -35.13 -0.39 -22.50
CA MET A 1 -35.94 -1.60 -22.68
C MET A 1 -37.22 -1.46 -21.84
N GLN A 2 -38.33 -1.30 -22.50
CA GLN A 2 -39.63 -1.06 -21.87
C GLN A 2 -40.15 -2.37 -21.29
N PHE A 3 -40.47 -2.42 -20.04
CA PHE A 3 -41.28 -3.50 -19.46
C PHE A 3 -42.74 -3.05 -19.33
N ARG A 4 -43.56 -3.66 -20.17
CA ARG A 4 -45.03 -3.68 -20.03
C ARG A 4 -45.38 -4.75 -19.00
N VAL A 5 -46.16 -4.40 -18.01
CA VAL A 5 -46.84 -5.36 -17.12
C VAL A 5 -48.29 -5.48 -17.62
N ALA A 6 -48.64 -6.68 -18.01
CA ALA A 6 -50.01 -7.07 -18.36
C ALA A 6 -50.76 -7.49 -17.07
N LEU A 7 -51.92 -6.95 -16.84
CA LEU A 7 -52.87 -7.44 -15.85
C LEU A 7 -53.97 -8.19 -16.60
N SER A 8 -54.15 -9.44 -16.23
CA SER A 8 -55.19 -10.35 -16.69
C SER A 8 -56.47 -10.18 -15.83
N ALA A 9 -57.59 -10.09 -16.50
CA ALA A 9 -58.97 -10.32 -15.95
C ALA A 9 -59.17 -11.83 -15.67
N PRO A 10 -60.24 -12.36 -15.14
CA PRO A 10 -61.65 -11.93 -15.20
C PRO A 10 -62.49 -12.18 -13.92
N VAL A 11 -63.73 -11.66 -13.87
CA VAL A 11 -64.95 -12.41 -13.49
C VAL A 11 -66.24 -11.63 -13.90
N ARG A 12 -67.06 -12.27 -14.70
CA ARG A 12 -68.45 -12.13 -15.08
C ARG A 12 -69.32 -12.05 -13.83
N SER A 13 -70.45 -11.39 -13.73
CA SER A 13 -71.65 -11.71 -14.54
C SER A 13 -72.87 -10.95 -13.98
N LEU A 14 -73.75 -10.58 -14.86
CA LEU A 14 -75.19 -10.55 -14.75
C LEU A 14 -75.93 -9.47 -13.86
N LEU A 15 -76.55 -8.54 -14.46
CA LEU A 15 -78.06 -8.56 -14.52
C LEU A 15 -78.63 -7.49 -15.47
N VAL A 16 -79.46 -7.99 -16.29
CA VAL A 16 -80.15 -7.44 -17.46
C VAL A 16 -81.45 -6.82 -17.00
N THR A 17 -81.88 -5.76 -17.74
CA THR A 17 -83.18 -5.40 -18.12
C THR A 17 -84.19 -4.54 -17.24
N LEU A 18 -84.76 -3.66 -18.00
CA LEU A 18 -86.01 -2.96 -17.89
C LEU A 18 -85.97 -1.61 -17.12
N PHE A 19 -86.21 -0.48 -17.73
CA PHE A 19 -87.49 0.03 -18.23
C PHE A 19 -87.28 1.26 -19.14
N LEU A 20 -87.83 1.19 -20.26
CA LEU A 20 -88.14 2.29 -21.18
C LEU A 20 -89.43 3.04 -20.73
N ALA A 21 -89.38 4.34 -20.87
CA ALA A 21 -90.48 5.28 -21.02
C ALA A 21 -90.66 6.27 -19.86
N GLY A 22 -90.55 7.50 -20.25
CA GLY A 22 -91.17 8.56 -19.47
C GLY A 22 -90.47 9.95 -19.56
N CYS A 23 -90.94 10.69 -20.57
CA CYS A 23 -91.12 12.15 -20.55
C CYS A 23 -89.89 13.09 -20.60
N LEU A 24 -89.81 13.74 -21.75
CA LEU A 24 -89.25 15.07 -21.96
C LEU A 24 -89.67 16.07 -20.84
N THR A 25 -88.72 16.53 -20.06
CA THR A 25 -88.63 17.87 -19.53
C THR A 25 -87.20 18.28 -19.51
N ALA A 26 -86.82 19.25 -20.30
CA ALA A 26 -85.51 19.86 -20.28
C ALA A 26 -85.38 20.66 -18.97
N PRO A 27 -84.30 20.42 -18.16
CA PRO A 27 -83.86 21.44 -17.24
C PRO A 27 -82.91 22.37 -18.02
N THR A 28 -83.29 23.64 -18.06
CA THR A 28 -82.38 24.73 -18.38
C THR A 28 -81.06 24.53 -17.63
N GLY A 29 -80.04 24.25 -18.37
CA GLY A 29 -78.64 24.20 -17.85
C GLY A 29 -78.30 25.57 -17.32
N VAL A 30 -78.18 25.69 -16.03
CA VAL A 30 -77.42 26.77 -15.43
C VAL A 30 -75.95 26.54 -15.86
N ILE A 31 -75.55 27.22 -16.90
CA ILE A 31 -74.09 27.43 -17.20
C ILE A 31 -73.60 28.17 -15.96
N ALA A 32 -72.88 27.44 -15.10
CA ALA A 32 -72.08 28.06 -14.07
C ALA A 32 -71.03 28.87 -14.88
N GLN A 33 -71.28 30.18 -14.90
CA GLN A 33 -70.33 31.12 -15.46
C GLN A 33 -69.06 30.96 -14.62
N GLN A 34 -68.09 30.20 -15.15
CA GLN A 34 -66.74 30.22 -14.63
C GLN A 34 -66.29 31.68 -14.73
N SER A 35 -66.31 32.36 -13.64
CA SER A 35 -65.73 33.71 -13.55
C SER A 35 -64.24 33.61 -13.83
N GLU A 36 -63.88 33.87 -15.10
CA GLU A 36 -62.50 34.03 -15.45
C GLU A 36 -61.92 35.17 -14.61
N LEU A 37 -61.07 34.84 -13.67
CA LEU A 37 -60.44 35.80 -12.77
C LEU A 37 -59.19 36.33 -13.45
N VAL A 38 -59.10 37.63 -13.70
CA VAL A 38 -57.89 38.32 -14.28
C VAL A 38 -57.01 38.83 -13.16
N VAL A 39 -55.79 38.39 -13.09
CA VAL A 39 -54.81 38.77 -12.07
C VAL A 39 -54.39 40.23 -12.27
N ARG A 40 -54.77 41.12 -11.35
CA ARG A 40 -54.34 42.52 -11.34
C ARG A 40 -53.13 42.82 -10.50
N GLY A 41 -52.77 41.88 -9.58
CA GLY A 41 -51.63 41.96 -8.72
C GLY A 41 -51.33 40.59 -8.10
N ILE A 42 -50.11 40.39 -7.70
CA ILE A 42 -49.66 39.19 -6.98
C ILE A 42 -49.00 39.65 -5.69
N ARG A 43 -49.39 39.08 -4.57
CA ARG A 43 -48.81 39.35 -3.24
C ARG A 43 -48.44 38.05 -2.58
N VAL A 44 -47.23 38.01 -2.04
CA VAL A 44 -46.75 36.83 -1.29
C VAL A 44 -46.78 37.13 0.20
N GLU A 45 -47.37 36.23 0.98
CA GLU A 45 -47.47 36.32 2.44
C GLU A 45 -46.81 35.12 3.12
N GLY A 46 -46.23 35.34 4.33
CA GLY A 46 -45.64 34.28 5.13
C GLY A 46 -44.17 34.02 4.90
N LEU A 47 -43.50 34.85 4.05
CA LEU A 47 -42.03 34.77 3.86
C LEU A 47 -41.30 35.29 5.11
N GLN A 48 -40.26 34.61 5.47
CA GLN A 48 -39.36 34.97 6.58
C GLN A 48 -37.91 35.18 6.12
N ARG A 49 -37.44 34.32 5.27
CA ARG A 49 -36.01 34.25 4.83
C ARG A 49 -35.88 34.23 3.31
N ILE A 50 -36.85 33.67 2.63
CA ILE A 50 -36.82 33.55 1.17
C ILE A 50 -37.32 34.87 0.57
N ALA A 51 -36.58 35.37 -0.42
CA ALA A 51 -36.96 36.61 -1.12
C ALA A 51 -38.21 36.38 -1.97
N GLU A 52 -39.11 37.38 -1.98
CA GLU A 52 -40.35 37.32 -2.73
C GLU A 52 -40.12 37.00 -4.23
N GLY A 53 -39.06 37.56 -4.83
CA GLY A 53 -38.64 37.24 -6.19
C GLY A 53 -38.38 35.76 -6.47
N THR A 54 -38.02 34.96 -5.47
CA THR A 54 -37.84 33.52 -5.60
C THR A 54 -39.21 32.86 -5.86
N VAL A 55 -40.24 33.28 -5.16
CA VAL A 55 -41.59 32.73 -5.38
C VAL A 55 -42.11 33.11 -6.77
N PHE A 56 -41.88 34.36 -7.20
CA PHE A 56 -42.27 34.82 -8.53
C PHE A 56 -41.57 34.07 -9.67
N ASN A 57 -40.34 33.68 -9.51
CA ASN A 57 -39.60 32.92 -10.53
C ASN A 57 -40.19 31.52 -10.77
N TYR A 58 -40.81 30.93 -9.78
CA TYR A 58 -41.41 29.60 -9.88
C TYR A 58 -42.92 29.62 -10.03
N LEU A 59 -43.56 30.79 -9.89
CA LEU A 59 -45.00 30.92 -10.04
C LEU A 59 -45.36 31.01 -11.54
N PRO A 60 -46.08 30.05 -12.14
CA PRO A 60 -46.42 30.07 -13.58
C PRO A 60 -47.63 30.98 -13.88
N VAL A 61 -47.74 32.10 -13.17
CA VAL A 61 -48.81 33.08 -13.31
C VAL A 61 -48.24 34.51 -13.27
N ASN A 62 -48.59 35.35 -14.25
CA ASN A 62 -48.21 36.75 -14.34
C ASN A 62 -49.40 37.68 -14.17
N ILE A 63 -49.08 38.95 -13.88
CA ILE A 63 -50.10 40.01 -13.86
C ILE A 63 -50.68 40.18 -15.27
N GLY A 64 -51.98 40.12 -15.39
CA GLY A 64 -52.72 40.13 -16.64
C GLY A 64 -53.22 38.75 -17.09
N ASP A 65 -52.70 37.69 -16.52
CA ASP A 65 -53.16 36.34 -16.86
C ASP A 65 -54.58 36.06 -16.38
N ARG A 66 -55.28 35.25 -17.16
CA ARG A 66 -56.55 34.70 -16.75
C ARG A 66 -56.31 33.37 -16.04
N ILE A 67 -56.84 33.24 -14.85
CA ILE A 67 -56.67 32.04 -14.05
C ILE A 67 -57.96 31.30 -13.84
N ASP A 68 -57.84 29.99 -13.92
CA ASP A 68 -58.87 29.03 -13.55
C ASP A 68 -58.38 28.13 -12.40
N GLU A 69 -59.20 27.23 -11.96
CA GLU A 69 -58.87 26.29 -10.87
C GLU A 69 -57.72 25.34 -11.25
N ALA A 70 -57.55 25.03 -12.51
CA ALA A 70 -56.46 24.17 -12.99
C ALA A 70 -55.10 24.86 -12.91
N ARG A 71 -55.02 26.15 -13.32
CA ARG A 71 -53.83 26.99 -13.17
C ARG A 71 -53.49 27.31 -11.72
N ILE A 72 -54.51 27.50 -10.84
CA ILE A 72 -54.25 27.64 -9.39
C ILE A 72 -53.57 26.36 -8.84
N ARG A 73 -54.08 25.17 -9.22
CA ARG A 73 -53.46 23.91 -8.80
C ARG A 73 -52.05 23.72 -9.37
N GLU A 74 -51.80 24.16 -10.59
CA GLU A 74 -50.48 24.15 -11.21
C GLU A 74 -49.55 25.11 -10.46
N ALA A 75 -49.95 26.30 -10.15
CA ALA A 75 -49.19 27.30 -9.39
C ALA A 75 -48.84 26.79 -7.98
N ILE A 76 -49.79 26.18 -7.27
CA ILE A 76 -49.55 25.56 -5.97
C ILE A 76 -48.46 24.46 -6.11
N ARG A 77 -48.59 23.56 -7.12
CA ARG A 77 -47.64 22.49 -7.34
C ARG A 77 -46.24 23.01 -7.71
N ALA A 78 -46.17 24.07 -8.52
CA ALA A 78 -44.90 24.65 -8.95
C ALA A 78 -44.17 25.28 -7.75
N VAL A 79 -44.82 26.06 -6.95
CA VAL A 79 -44.24 26.69 -5.76
C VAL A 79 -43.92 25.65 -4.69
N TYR A 80 -44.82 24.70 -4.43
CA TYR A 80 -44.61 23.61 -3.46
C TYR A 80 -43.46 22.68 -3.90
N GLY A 81 -43.38 22.41 -5.22
CA GLY A 81 -42.36 21.55 -5.82
C GLY A 81 -40.94 22.12 -5.69
N THR A 82 -40.75 23.38 -5.37
CA THR A 82 -39.45 23.97 -5.08
C THR A 82 -38.76 23.37 -3.83
N GLY A 83 -39.55 22.72 -2.95
CA GLY A 83 -39.08 22.18 -1.69
C GLY A 83 -38.78 23.21 -0.59
N PHE A 84 -38.98 24.50 -0.85
CA PHE A 84 -38.75 25.58 0.13
C PHE A 84 -39.88 25.75 1.13
N PHE A 85 -41.07 25.31 0.76
CA PHE A 85 -42.27 25.56 1.54
C PHE A 85 -42.88 24.25 2.07
N ARG A 86 -43.33 24.25 3.31
CA ARG A 86 -44.07 23.16 3.90
C ARG A 86 -45.56 23.20 3.56
N ASP A 87 -46.05 24.43 3.24
CA ASP A 87 -47.43 24.66 2.84
C ASP A 87 -47.51 25.85 1.89
N VAL A 88 -48.43 25.77 0.91
CA VAL A 88 -48.66 26.79 -0.11
C VAL A 88 -50.17 26.87 -0.32
N GLU A 89 -50.73 28.01 -0.02
CA GLU A 89 -52.16 28.31 -0.21
C GLU A 89 -52.30 29.50 -1.15
N ILE A 90 -53.16 29.41 -2.11
CA ILE A 90 -53.47 30.54 -3.01
C ILE A 90 -54.89 31.02 -2.73
N ARG A 91 -54.99 32.31 -2.40
CA ARG A 91 -56.27 32.98 -2.11
C ARG A 91 -56.48 34.09 -3.14
N TRP A 92 -57.75 34.39 -3.36
CA TRP A 92 -58.15 35.49 -4.23
C TRP A 92 -58.70 36.65 -3.43
N ASP A 93 -58.14 37.85 -3.57
CA ASP A 93 -58.59 39.04 -2.85
C ASP A 93 -58.71 40.23 -3.84
N ASN A 94 -59.92 40.55 -4.24
CA ASN A 94 -60.25 41.72 -5.05
C ASN A 94 -59.36 41.96 -6.32
N GLY A 95 -59.08 40.92 -7.02
CA GLY A 95 -58.21 40.99 -8.24
C GLY A 95 -56.72 40.74 -7.93
N THR A 96 -56.34 40.54 -6.69
CA THR A 96 -54.98 40.18 -6.27
C THR A 96 -54.88 38.73 -5.94
N LEU A 97 -53.91 38.04 -6.55
CA LEU A 97 -53.56 36.66 -6.19
C LEU A 97 -52.65 36.66 -4.96
N VAL A 98 -53.15 36.23 -3.83
CA VAL A 98 -52.40 36.15 -2.59
C VAL A 98 -51.84 34.72 -2.45
N VAL A 99 -50.51 34.60 -2.55
CA VAL A 99 -49.80 33.36 -2.35
C VAL A 99 -49.27 33.30 -0.91
N ALA A 100 -50.03 32.64 -0.06
CA ALA A 100 -49.68 32.44 1.34
C ALA A 100 -48.76 31.20 1.43
N VAL A 101 -47.56 31.38 1.91
CA VAL A 101 -46.56 30.31 2.02
C VAL A 101 -46.08 30.12 3.46
N ALA A 102 -45.82 28.88 3.84
CA ALA A 102 -45.16 28.58 5.08
C ALA A 102 -43.79 28.00 4.77
N GLU A 103 -42.74 28.75 5.06
CA GLU A 103 -41.37 28.31 4.78
C GLU A 103 -40.96 27.08 5.60
N ARG A 104 -40.22 26.15 4.97
CA ARG A 104 -39.51 25.10 5.69
C ARG A 104 -38.32 25.70 6.41
N PRO A 105 -38.03 25.31 7.65
CA PRO A 105 -36.82 25.80 8.32
C PRO A 105 -35.55 25.35 7.58
N SER A 106 -34.49 26.12 7.77
CA SER A 106 -33.17 25.71 7.25
C SER A 106 -32.34 25.04 8.34
N ILE A 107 -31.51 24.11 7.93
CA ILE A 107 -30.57 23.45 8.82
C ILE A 107 -29.46 24.45 9.18
N SER A 108 -29.40 24.83 10.46
CA SER A 108 -28.36 25.69 11.00
C SER A 108 -27.06 24.89 11.19
N ASP A 109 -27.17 23.78 11.88
CA ASP A 109 -26.09 22.84 12.09
C ASP A 109 -26.63 21.42 12.33
N PHE A 110 -25.77 20.42 12.22
CA PHE A 110 -26.08 19.07 12.67
C PHE A 110 -24.88 18.45 13.38
N THR A 111 -25.13 17.70 14.42
CA THR A 111 -24.11 17.01 15.21
C THR A 111 -24.39 15.51 15.23
N ILE A 112 -23.34 14.72 15.10
CA ILE A 112 -23.40 13.27 15.19
C ILE A 112 -22.59 12.86 16.41
N THR A 113 -23.19 12.06 17.29
CA THR A 113 -22.54 11.61 18.52
C THR A 113 -22.72 10.11 18.70
N GLY A 114 -21.74 9.45 19.35
CA GLY A 114 -21.80 8.03 19.65
C GLY A 114 -21.28 7.09 18.55
N ASN A 115 -20.85 7.62 17.42
CA ASN A 115 -20.25 6.92 16.27
C ASN A 115 -18.76 6.63 16.50
N LYS A 116 -18.43 5.49 17.08
CA LYS A 116 -17.06 5.08 17.38
C LYS A 116 -16.42 4.27 16.24
N ASP A 117 -17.20 3.45 15.56
CA ASP A 117 -16.75 2.56 14.49
C ASP A 117 -16.65 3.26 13.11
N ILE A 118 -17.44 4.30 12.90
CA ILE A 118 -17.46 5.07 11.66
C ILE A 118 -17.12 6.51 12.02
N LYS A 119 -16.07 7.04 11.43
CA LYS A 119 -15.67 8.43 11.68
C LYS A 119 -16.73 9.40 11.17
N THR A 120 -16.89 10.52 11.85
CA THR A 120 -17.86 11.56 11.45
C THR A 120 -17.56 12.10 10.04
N GLU A 121 -16.28 12.21 9.69
CA GLU A 121 -15.83 12.67 8.37
C GLU A 121 -16.34 11.75 7.24
N ASP A 122 -16.31 10.42 7.48
CA ASP A 122 -16.76 9.41 6.52
C ASP A 122 -18.28 9.43 6.30
N LEU A 123 -19.04 10.00 7.25
CA LEU A 123 -20.49 10.12 7.19
C LEU A 123 -20.94 11.43 6.51
N GLN A 124 -20.14 12.48 6.54
CA GLN A 124 -20.55 13.82 6.08
C GLN A 124 -20.92 13.84 4.60
N GLU A 125 -20.13 13.23 3.74
CA GLU A 125 -20.37 13.25 2.30
C GLU A 125 -21.62 12.46 1.88
N PRO A 126 -21.83 11.20 2.34
CA PRO A 126 -23.08 10.47 2.11
C PRO A 126 -24.32 11.22 2.61
N LEU A 127 -24.26 11.79 3.80
CA LEU A 127 -25.38 12.53 4.37
C LEU A 127 -25.69 13.80 3.59
N ALA A 128 -24.67 14.49 3.09
CA ALA A 128 -24.84 15.66 2.23
C ALA A 128 -25.50 15.33 0.88
N ARG A 129 -25.25 14.12 0.34
CA ARG A 129 -25.90 13.63 -0.90
C ARG A 129 -27.40 13.37 -0.70
N ILE A 130 -27.80 12.83 0.45
CA ILE A 130 -29.20 12.61 0.82
C ILE A 130 -29.93 13.94 1.07
N GLY A 131 -29.20 15.01 1.38
CA GLY A 131 -29.74 16.36 1.59
C GLY A 131 -29.51 16.94 2.98
N LEU A 132 -28.87 16.21 3.88
CA LEU A 132 -28.50 16.70 5.21
C LEU A 132 -27.20 17.51 5.14
N LYS A 133 -27.33 18.80 4.87
CA LYS A 133 -26.23 19.76 4.77
C LYS A 133 -26.61 21.10 5.38
N LYS A 134 -25.67 21.72 6.08
CA LYS A 134 -25.81 23.09 6.61
C LYS A 134 -26.28 24.08 5.53
N GLY A 135 -27.28 24.88 5.86
CA GLY A 135 -27.90 25.85 4.96
C GLY A 135 -28.97 25.30 4.01
N ARG A 136 -29.18 23.99 3.93
CA ARG A 136 -30.26 23.37 3.16
C ARG A 136 -31.60 23.44 3.91
N THR A 137 -32.68 23.37 3.16
CA THR A 137 -34.05 23.32 3.69
C THR A 137 -34.27 21.98 4.41
N PHE A 138 -34.75 22.04 5.61
CA PHE A 138 -35.09 20.87 6.41
C PHE A 138 -36.37 20.18 5.92
N ASN A 139 -36.28 18.87 5.75
CA ASN A 139 -37.44 18.04 5.47
C ASN A 139 -37.41 16.79 6.37
N GLN A 140 -38.50 16.51 7.06
CA GLN A 140 -38.58 15.35 7.96
C GLN A 140 -38.30 14.03 7.22
N SER A 141 -38.83 13.88 5.99
CA SER A 141 -38.61 12.65 5.19
C SER A 141 -37.14 12.41 4.88
N VAL A 142 -36.35 13.50 4.68
CA VAL A 142 -34.89 13.40 4.48
C VAL A 142 -34.23 12.92 5.78
N LEU A 143 -34.70 13.38 6.94
CA LEU A 143 -34.13 12.93 8.21
C LEU A 143 -34.42 11.45 8.47
N ASP A 144 -35.64 11.00 8.16
CA ASP A 144 -36.05 9.59 8.28
C ASP A 144 -35.23 8.70 7.33
N GLU A 145 -34.95 9.18 6.12
CA GLU A 145 -34.05 8.49 5.14
C GLU A 145 -32.63 8.42 5.65
N VAL A 146 -32.12 9.49 6.27
CA VAL A 146 -30.80 9.53 6.91
C VAL A 146 -30.72 8.51 8.06
N GLU A 147 -31.73 8.47 8.94
CA GLU A 147 -31.76 7.48 10.01
C GLU A 147 -31.72 6.04 9.47
N GLN A 148 -32.52 5.76 8.45
CA GLN A 148 -32.55 4.44 7.83
C GLN A 148 -31.23 4.09 7.13
N SER A 149 -30.66 5.02 6.39
CA SER A 149 -29.38 4.85 5.72
C SER A 149 -28.25 4.56 6.71
N LEU A 150 -28.22 5.28 7.83
CA LEU A 150 -27.25 5.04 8.91
C LEU A 150 -27.48 3.66 9.55
N ILE A 151 -28.73 3.26 9.82
CA ILE A 151 -29.06 1.93 10.35
C ILE A 151 -28.54 0.85 9.41
N ASP A 152 -28.80 0.97 8.11
CA ASP A 152 -28.37 0.00 7.10
C ASP A 152 -26.83 -0.08 7.02
N GLN A 153 -26.15 1.06 7.18
CA GLN A 153 -24.69 1.11 7.20
C GLN A 153 -24.09 0.42 8.44
N TYR A 154 -24.73 0.54 9.61
CA TYR A 154 -24.32 -0.21 10.81
C TYR A 154 -24.68 -1.69 10.70
N PHE A 155 -25.80 -2.02 10.10
CA PHE A 155 -26.23 -3.41 9.88
C PHE A 155 -25.28 -4.13 8.91
N SER A 156 -24.86 -3.47 7.84
CA SER A 156 -23.87 -4.06 6.93
C SER A 156 -22.56 -4.43 7.61
N ARG A 157 -22.22 -3.69 8.68
CA ARG A 157 -21.04 -3.96 9.53
C ARG A 157 -21.31 -4.93 10.69
N GLY A 158 -22.47 -5.58 10.72
CA GLY A 158 -22.85 -6.56 11.72
C GLY A 158 -23.29 -5.99 13.06
N LYS A 159 -23.62 -4.70 13.13
CA LYS A 159 -24.10 -4.05 14.36
C LYS A 159 -25.65 -3.97 14.38
N TYR A 160 -26.30 -5.10 14.49
CA TYR A 160 -27.76 -5.22 14.45
C TYR A 160 -28.49 -4.63 15.67
N ALA A 161 -27.76 -4.37 16.76
CA ALA A 161 -28.26 -3.67 17.93
C ALA A 161 -28.16 -2.14 17.80
N ALA A 162 -27.65 -1.63 16.67
CA ALA A 162 -27.55 -0.20 16.46
C ALA A 162 -28.91 0.47 16.50
N SER A 163 -28.96 1.60 17.17
CA SER A 163 -30.14 2.44 17.31
C SER A 163 -29.75 3.88 17.07
N ILE A 164 -30.43 4.52 16.15
CA ILE A 164 -30.17 5.89 15.76
C ILE A 164 -31.41 6.71 16.12
N LYS A 165 -31.17 7.85 16.72
CA LYS A 165 -32.24 8.80 17.05
C LYS A 165 -31.80 10.18 16.65
N ALA A 166 -32.62 10.85 15.84
CA ALA A 166 -32.41 12.22 15.47
C ALA A 166 -33.42 13.11 16.23
N GLU A 167 -32.92 14.14 16.84
CA GLU A 167 -33.73 15.14 17.55
C GLU A 167 -33.57 16.48 16.83
N VAL A 168 -34.71 17.10 16.50
CA VAL A 168 -34.78 18.40 15.81
C VAL A 168 -35.09 19.47 16.82
N LYS A 169 -34.21 20.43 16.97
CA LYS A 169 -34.41 21.58 17.86
C LYS A 169 -34.67 22.81 17.01
N ASN A 170 -35.86 23.41 17.21
CA ASN A 170 -36.21 24.66 16.56
C ASN A 170 -35.40 25.83 17.16
N LEU A 171 -34.88 26.67 16.30
CA LEU A 171 -34.16 27.88 16.62
C LEU A 171 -34.93 29.12 16.10
N PRO A 172 -34.61 30.34 16.62
CA PRO A 172 -35.08 31.60 16.01
C PRO A 172 -34.75 31.66 14.49
N ASP A 173 -35.41 32.56 13.78
CA ASP A 173 -35.22 32.84 12.35
C ASP A 173 -35.50 31.64 11.43
N ASN A 174 -36.48 30.83 11.75
CA ASN A 174 -36.91 29.65 10.98
C ASN A 174 -35.72 28.71 10.66
N LYS A 175 -34.93 28.38 11.67
CA LYS A 175 -33.76 27.46 11.60
C LYS A 175 -34.01 26.26 12.51
N VAL A 176 -33.31 25.17 12.20
CA VAL A 176 -33.26 23.97 13.02
C VAL A 176 -31.83 23.49 13.23
N ASP A 177 -31.54 23.01 14.43
CA ASP A 177 -30.38 22.20 14.71
C ASP A 177 -30.80 20.74 14.84
N ILE A 178 -30.01 19.84 14.31
CA ILE A 178 -30.29 18.40 14.28
C ILE A 178 -29.21 17.69 15.10
N ALA A 179 -29.61 16.97 16.13
CA ALA A 179 -28.73 16.13 16.93
C ALA A 179 -29.00 14.65 16.63
N ILE A 180 -28.06 13.98 16.00
CA ILE A 180 -28.12 12.56 15.70
C ILE A 180 -27.32 11.80 16.75
N THR A 181 -28.01 11.03 17.56
CA THR A 181 -27.38 10.19 18.60
C THR A 181 -27.39 8.74 18.14
N ILE A 182 -26.20 8.16 18.04
CA ILE A 182 -25.96 6.80 17.59
C ILE A 182 -25.60 5.96 18.83
N LYS A 183 -26.34 4.90 19.05
CA LYS A 183 -25.98 3.82 19.98
C LYS A 183 -25.63 2.62 19.13
N GLU A 184 -24.33 2.39 18.94
CA GLU A 184 -23.85 1.38 17.99
C GLU A 184 -24.17 -0.06 18.41
N GLY A 185 -24.23 -0.34 19.71
CA GLY A 185 -24.35 -1.70 20.22
C GLY A 185 -23.09 -2.54 19.98
N ASP A 186 -23.11 -3.77 20.42
CA ASP A 186 -22.06 -4.73 20.16
C ASP A 186 -22.18 -5.29 18.74
N ARG A 187 -21.07 -5.68 18.14
CA ARG A 187 -21.06 -6.35 16.85
C ARG A 187 -21.46 -7.81 17.05
N ALA A 188 -22.43 -8.28 16.27
CA ALA A 188 -22.88 -9.66 16.33
C ALA A 188 -21.76 -10.62 15.86
N ARG A 189 -21.64 -11.76 16.54
CA ARG A 189 -20.64 -12.79 16.26
C ARG A 189 -21.29 -13.98 15.58
N ILE A 190 -20.54 -14.60 14.69
CA ILE A 190 -20.98 -15.81 14.00
C ILE A 190 -20.91 -16.98 14.98
N ARG A 191 -22.05 -17.49 15.39
CA ARG A 191 -22.13 -18.64 16.28
C ARG A 191 -21.97 -19.95 15.55
N GLN A 192 -22.51 -20.03 14.34
CA GLN A 192 -22.49 -21.26 13.54
C GLN A 192 -22.62 -20.92 12.06
N ILE A 193 -21.92 -21.66 11.22
CA ILE A 193 -22.07 -21.68 9.77
C ILE A 193 -22.39 -23.12 9.38
N ASN A 194 -23.57 -23.34 8.81
CA ASN A 194 -24.03 -24.64 8.35
C ASN A 194 -23.99 -24.69 6.83
N LEU A 195 -23.35 -25.70 6.29
CA LEU A 195 -23.41 -26.03 4.88
C LEU A 195 -24.36 -27.22 4.71
N VAL A 196 -25.29 -27.11 3.78
CA VAL A 196 -26.29 -28.14 3.51
C VAL A 196 -26.24 -28.49 2.04
N GLY A 197 -26.10 -29.78 1.72
CA GLY A 197 -26.04 -30.28 0.34
C GLY A 197 -24.65 -30.66 -0.14
N ASN A 198 -23.60 -30.36 0.64
CA ASN A 198 -22.24 -30.81 0.34
C ASN A 198 -22.09 -32.30 0.66
N ARG A 199 -21.73 -33.08 -0.33
CA ARG A 199 -21.53 -34.54 -0.26
C ARG A 199 -20.09 -34.97 -0.56
N ASN A 200 -19.40 -34.18 -1.40
CA ASN A 200 -18.07 -34.50 -1.90
C ASN A 200 -16.95 -33.92 -1.04
N PHE A 201 -17.22 -32.87 -0.27
CA PHE A 201 -16.25 -32.20 0.60
C PHE A 201 -16.84 -32.04 1.99
N SER A 202 -16.00 -32.11 3.01
CA SER A 202 -16.42 -31.92 4.40
C SER A 202 -16.65 -30.43 4.71
N ASP A 203 -17.50 -30.16 5.70
CA ASP A 203 -17.74 -28.79 6.19
C ASP A 203 -16.44 -28.11 6.60
N ASP A 204 -15.56 -28.82 7.30
CA ASP A 204 -14.28 -28.28 7.76
C ASP A 204 -13.40 -27.85 6.60
N GLU A 205 -13.30 -28.65 5.54
CA GLU A 205 -12.51 -28.34 4.34
C GLU A 205 -13.03 -27.09 3.60
N LEU A 206 -14.35 -26.94 3.54
CA LEU A 206 -15.00 -25.81 2.89
C LEU A 206 -14.89 -24.54 3.75
N LEU A 207 -15.16 -24.65 5.06
CA LEU A 207 -15.14 -23.54 6.00
C LEU A 207 -13.71 -23.04 6.30
N GLU A 208 -12.68 -23.88 6.10
CA GLU A 208 -11.29 -23.41 6.20
C GLU A 208 -11.00 -22.26 5.24
N ARG A 209 -11.68 -22.21 4.10
CA ARG A 209 -11.49 -21.20 3.04
C ARG A 209 -12.27 -19.93 3.26
N PHE A 210 -13.23 -19.96 4.17
CA PHE A 210 -14.01 -18.78 4.51
C PHE A 210 -13.16 -17.78 5.28
N GLU A 211 -13.41 -16.51 5.03
CA GLU A 211 -12.92 -15.40 5.85
C GLU A 211 -13.70 -15.34 7.17
N LEU A 212 -15.02 -15.56 7.06
CA LEU A 212 -15.92 -15.64 8.21
C LEU A 212 -15.72 -16.96 8.93
N LYS A 213 -15.48 -16.90 10.25
CA LYS A 213 -15.25 -18.09 11.10
C LYS A 213 -16.08 -18.06 12.38
N THR A 214 -16.30 -19.22 12.94
CA THR A 214 -16.81 -19.34 14.31
C THR A 214 -15.74 -18.89 15.32
N PRO A 215 -16.11 -18.38 16.51
CA PRO A 215 -15.17 -17.87 17.48
C PRO A 215 -14.09 -18.88 17.88
N THR A 216 -12.83 -18.47 17.78
CA THR A 216 -11.67 -19.21 18.23
C THR A 216 -10.91 -18.40 19.30
N TRP A 217 -9.96 -19.01 19.99
CA TRP A 217 -9.14 -18.29 20.97
C TRP A 217 -8.31 -17.12 20.38
N LEU A 218 -8.07 -17.13 19.05
CA LEU A 218 -7.39 -16.04 18.32
C LEU A 218 -8.35 -15.00 17.72
N SER A 219 -9.65 -15.21 17.77
CA SER A 219 -10.63 -14.30 17.12
C SER A 219 -10.64 -12.91 17.73
N TRP A 220 -10.18 -12.75 18.99
CA TRP A 220 -10.03 -11.41 19.59
C TRP A 220 -8.95 -10.54 18.87
N ILE A 221 -7.97 -11.18 18.22
CA ILE A 221 -6.96 -10.50 17.40
C ILE A 221 -7.42 -10.39 15.94
N ARG A 222 -7.89 -11.51 15.37
CA ARG A 222 -8.23 -11.63 13.94
C ARG A 222 -9.55 -10.98 13.57
N GLN A 223 -10.50 -10.94 14.52
CA GLN A 223 -11.86 -10.42 14.31
C GLN A 223 -12.62 -11.13 13.19
N ASP A 224 -12.26 -12.37 12.88
CA ASP A 224 -12.82 -13.24 11.85
C ASP A 224 -14.19 -13.84 12.24
N ASP A 225 -14.59 -13.69 13.50
CA ASP A 225 -15.90 -14.09 14.05
C ASP A 225 -16.98 -13.01 13.87
N ARG A 226 -16.65 -11.90 13.20
CA ARG A 226 -17.55 -10.77 13.02
C ARG A 226 -18.23 -10.84 11.65
N TYR A 227 -19.53 -10.83 11.65
CA TYR A 227 -20.31 -10.88 10.42
C TYR A 227 -20.22 -9.58 9.61
N SER A 228 -20.04 -9.71 8.31
CA SER A 228 -20.28 -8.67 7.32
C SER A 228 -20.89 -9.30 6.07
N ARG A 229 -21.79 -8.58 5.43
CA ARG A 229 -22.47 -9.04 4.20
C ARG A 229 -21.45 -9.20 3.06
N GLU A 230 -20.50 -8.27 2.96
CA GLU A 230 -19.46 -8.26 1.94
C GLU A 230 -18.53 -9.49 2.10
N ALA A 231 -18.12 -9.79 3.34
CA ALA A 231 -17.31 -10.98 3.62
C ALA A 231 -18.07 -12.27 3.30
N LEU A 232 -19.36 -12.35 3.64
CA LEU A 232 -20.19 -13.51 3.26
C LEU A 232 -20.29 -13.65 1.75
N SER A 233 -20.55 -12.57 1.01
CA SER A 233 -20.59 -12.60 -0.45
C SER A 233 -19.26 -13.07 -1.05
N GLY A 234 -18.14 -12.57 -0.51
CA GLY A 234 -16.80 -13.02 -0.89
C GLY A 234 -16.55 -14.51 -0.59
N ASP A 235 -17.05 -15.00 0.53
CA ASP A 235 -16.91 -16.41 0.91
C ASP A 235 -17.77 -17.33 0.04
N LEU A 236 -18.96 -16.90 -0.36
CA LEU A 236 -19.79 -17.63 -1.34
C LEU A 236 -19.10 -17.71 -2.72
N GLU A 237 -18.45 -16.63 -3.18
CA GLU A 237 -17.68 -16.66 -4.42
C GLU A 237 -16.44 -17.56 -4.31
N LYS A 238 -15.75 -17.56 -3.17
CA LYS A 238 -14.63 -18.50 -2.91
C LYS A 238 -15.13 -19.93 -2.95
N LEU A 239 -16.29 -20.20 -2.36
CA LEU A 239 -16.92 -21.51 -2.34
C LEU A 239 -17.29 -21.96 -3.78
N ARG A 240 -17.92 -21.08 -4.55
CA ARG A 240 -18.24 -21.34 -5.96
C ARG A 240 -16.98 -21.65 -6.77
N SER A 241 -15.96 -20.80 -6.65
CA SER A 241 -14.68 -21.01 -7.33
C SER A 241 -14.04 -22.34 -6.94
N TYR A 242 -14.11 -22.68 -5.64
CA TYR A 242 -13.56 -23.95 -5.13
C TYR A 242 -14.17 -25.18 -5.80
N TYR A 243 -15.51 -25.23 -5.92
CA TYR A 243 -16.23 -26.31 -6.57
C TYR A 243 -15.99 -26.34 -8.10
N MET A 244 -16.12 -25.18 -8.76
CA MET A 244 -15.92 -25.06 -10.20
C MET A 244 -14.49 -25.41 -10.61
N ASP A 245 -13.49 -25.18 -9.76
CA ASP A 245 -12.10 -25.57 -10.02
C ASP A 245 -11.84 -27.07 -9.83
N ARG A 246 -12.79 -27.82 -9.24
CA ARG A 246 -12.67 -29.25 -8.99
C ARG A 246 -13.62 -30.09 -9.85
N GLY A 247 -14.23 -29.45 -10.83
CA GLY A 247 -15.02 -30.12 -11.84
C GLY A 247 -16.52 -29.94 -11.71
N PHE A 248 -17.02 -29.26 -10.72
CA PHE A 248 -18.45 -29.08 -10.48
C PHE A 248 -18.95 -27.84 -11.26
N ALA A 249 -19.06 -27.98 -12.59
CA ALA A 249 -19.35 -26.85 -13.47
C ALA A 249 -20.77 -26.25 -13.28
N ASP A 250 -21.74 -27.05 -12.86
CA ASP A 250 -23.10 -26.62 -12.53
C ASP A 250 -23.35 -26.45 -11.03
N PHE A 251 -22.26 -26.22 -10.25
CA PHE A 251 -22.37 -25.86 -8.84
C PHE A 251 -23.18 -24.56 -8.67
N GLY A 252 -24.09 -24.58 -7.71
CA GLY A 252 -24.90 -23.42 -7.36
C GLY A 252 -25.15 -23.30 -5.86
N VAL A 253 -25.33 -22.07 -5.40
CA VAL A 253 -25.86 -21.78 -4.07
C VAL A 253 -27.36 -21.53 -4.24
N GLU A 254 -28.20 -22.44 -3.72
CA GLU A 254 -29.65 -22.35 -3.86
C GLU A 254 -30.23 -21.24 -2.98
N SER A 255 -29.76 -21.17 -1.74
CA SER A 255 -30.17 -20.12 -0.81
C SER A 255 -29.13 -19.90 0.30
N THR A 256 -29.12 -18.69 0.79
CA THR A 256 -28.33 -18.31 1.95
C THR A 256 -29.23 -17.65 2.98
N GLN A 257 -29.33 -18.22 4.16
CA GLN A 257 -30.15 -17.73 5.26
C GLN A 257 -29.25 -17.24 6.38
N VAL A 258 -29.47 -16.00 6.83
CA VAL A 258 -28.78 -15.40 7.97
C VAL A 258 -29.81 -15.14 9.04
N ALA A 259 -29.78 -15.90 10.12
CA ALA A 259 -30.65 -15.75 11.28
C ALA A 259 -29.87 -15.04 12.40
N ILE A 260 -30.55 -14.08 13.03
CA ILE A 260 -29.98 -13.28 14.12
C ILE A 260 -30.73 -13.67 15.40
N SER A 261 -30.01 -13.91 16.47
CA SER A 261 -30.58 -14.21 17.78
C SER A 261 -31.45 -13.03 18.29
N PRO A 262 -32.45 -13.29 19.16
CA PRO A 262 -33.33 -12.21 19.68
C PRO A 262 -32.57 -11.11 20.44
N ASP A 263 -31.43 -11.43 21.05
CA ASP A 263 -30.55 -10.47 21.73
C ASP A 263 -29.59 -9.72 20.78
N LYS A 264 -29.66 -10.03 19.46
CA LYS A 264 -28.87 -9.41 18.38
C LYS A 264 -27.34 -9.57 18.53
N ARG A 265 -26.89 -10.59 19.25
CA ARG A 265 -25.48 -10.84 19.53
C ARG A 265 -24.91 -12.02 18.74
N ASP A 266 -25.74 -13.02 18.42
CA ASP A 266 -25.33 -14.22 17.72
C ASP A 266 -25.95 -14.30 16.33
N ILE A 267 -25.17 -14.77 15.37
CA ILE A 267 -25.58 -14.99 13.98
C ILE A 267 -25.39 -16.46 13.63
N PHE A 268 -26.38 -16.99 12.97
CA PHE A 268 -26.41 -18.33 12.39
C PHE A 268 -26.54 -18.20 10.88
N ILE A 269 -25.62 -18.80 10.15
CA ILE A 269 -25.59 -18.76 8.69
C ILE A 269 -25.87 -20.17 8.20
N THR A 270 -26.87 -20.32 7.34
CA THR A 270 -27.16 -21.59 6.65
C THR A 270 -27.07 -21.36 5.16
N ILE A 271 -26.23 -22.15 4.47
CA ILE A 271 -25.98 -22.07 3.05
C ILE A 271 -26.41 -23.39 2.44
N ASN A 272 -27.44 -23.34 1.59
CA ASN A 272 -27.91 -24.53 0.86
C ASN A 272 -27.22 -24.59 -0.49
N LEU A 273 -26.55 -25.70 -0.75
CA LEU A 273 -25.71 -25.93 -1.91
C LEU A 273 -26.30 -26.99 -2.83
N VAL A 274 -26.10 -26.81 -4.11
CA VAL A 274 -26.30 -27.85 -5.11
C VAL A 274 -24.95 -28.09 -5.78
N GLU A 275 -24.32 -29.21 -5.45
CA GLU A 275 -22.96 -29.50 -5.96
C GLU A 275 -22.95 -29.78 -7.48
N GLY A 276 -23.99 -30.40 -7.98
CA GLY A 276 -24.05 -30.92 -9.36
C GLY A 276 -23.14 -32.13 -9.56
N ASP A 277 -22.89 -32.44 -10.81
CA ASP A 277 -21.99 -33.54 -11.22
C ASP A 277 -20.57 -33.05 -11.44
N ARG A 278 -19.61 -33.97 -11.35
CA ARG A 278 -18.21 -33.68 -11.64
C ARG A 278 -17.92 -33.91 -13.11
N TYR A 279 -17.55 -32.85 -13.82
CA TYR A 279 -17.27 -32.83 -15.25
C TYR A 279 -15.78 -32.97 -15.57
N LYS A 280 -15.47 -33.57 -16.68
CA LYS A 280 -14.16 -33.57 -17.35
C LYS A 280 -14.24 -32.77 -18.64
N VAL A 281 -13.17 -32.14 -19.02
CA VAL A 281 -13.10 -31.42 -20.29
C VAL A 281 -13.04 -32.43 -21.41
N SER A 282 -14.01 -32.41 -22.34
CA SER A 282 -14.03 -33.26 -23.53
C SER A 282 -13.20 -32.67 -24.67
N ASP A 283 -13.35 -31.38 -24.91
CA ASP A 283 -12.69 -30.66 -25.97
C ASP A 283 -12.46 -29.19 -25.60
N VAL A 284 -11.45 -28.57 -26.23
CA VAL A 284 -11.18 -27.12 -26.08
C VAL A 284 -10.96 -26.54 -27.46
N ARG A 285 -11.78 -25.59 -27.87
CA ARG A 285 -11.77 -24.96 -29.18
C ARG A 285 -11.57 -23.45 -29.07
N LEU A 286 -10.90 -22.91 -30.07
CA LEU A 286 -10.88 -21.47 -30.30
C LEU A 286 -11.94 -21.17 -31.35
N GLY A 287 -12.83 -20.22 -31.09
CA GLY A 287 -13.89 -19.79 -32.00
C GLY A 287 -13.83 -18.29 -32.22
N GLY A 288 -14.60 -17.81 -33.20
CA GLY A 288 -14.65 -16.38 -33.52
C GLY A 288 -13.62 -15.96 -34.57
N ASP A 289 -13.15 -14.73 -34.51
CA ASP A 289 -12.20 -14.16 -35.47
C ASP A 289 -10.76 -14.26 -34.94
N LEU A 290 -10.00 -15.21 -35.51
CA LEU A 290 -8.62 -15.49 -35.14
C LEU A 290 -7.66 -14.61 -35.95
N VAL A 291 -7.37 -13.42 -35.45
CA VAL A 291 -6.40 -12.49 -36.08
C VAL A 291 -4.95 -12.90 -35.92
N LEU A 292 -4.66 -13.85 -35.04
CA LEU A 292 -3.35 -14.49 -34.87
C LEU A 292 -3.43 -15.98 -35.25
N PRO A 293 -2.32 -16.62 -35.64
CA PRO A 293 -2.29 -18.05 -35.91
C PRO A 293 -2.81 -18.86 -34.73
N GLU A 294 -3.71 -19.79 -34.97
CA GLU A 294 -4.35 -20.63 -33.96
C GLU A 294 -3.34 -21.34 -33.06
N ALA A 295 -2.22 -21.81 -33.64
CA ALA A 295 -1.14 -22.46 -32.90
C ALA A 295 -0.50 -21.54 -31.84
N GLN A 296 -0.42 -20.23 -32.10
CA GLN A 296 0.10 -19.26 -31.12
C GLN A 296 -0.89 -19.04 -29.99
N LEU A 297 -2.19 -18.96 -30.29
CA LEU A 297 -3.22 -18.75 -29.26
C LEU A 297 -3.42 -20.00 -28.41
N ASN A 298 -3.35 -21.20 -29.02
CA ASN A 298 -3.41 -22.47 -28.31
C ASN A 298 -2.28 -22.67 -27.29
N ALA A 299 -1.13 -22.04 -27.50
CA ALA A 299 -0.03 -22.07 -26.54
C ALA A 299 -0.39 -21.43 -25.18
N PHE A 300 -1.37 -20.54 -25.15
CA PHE A 300 -1.86 -19.88 -23.93
C PHE A 300 -3.04 -20.61 -23.29
N VAL A 301 -3.57 -21.65 -23.91
CA VAL A 301 -4.66 -22.46 -23.36
C VAL A 301 -4.10 -23.39 -22.28
N GLN A 302 -4.49 -23.12 -21.02
CA GLN A 302 -4.02 -23.86 -19.85
C GLN A 302 -4.83 -25.14 -19.61
N VAL A 303 -6.03 -25.23 -20.13
CA VAL A 303 -6.95 -26.36 -19.96
C VAL A 303 -6.80 -27.34 -21.12
N LYS A 304 -6.79 -28.65 -20.83
CA LYS A 304 -6.59 -29.71 -21.86
C LYS A 304 -7.71 -30.74 -21.80
N PRO A 305 -8.07 -31.36 -22.95
CA PRO A 305 -9.01 -32.48 -22.99
C PRO A 305 -8.60 -33.60 -22.03
N GLY A 306 -9.57 -34.21 -21.34
CA GLY A 306 -9.39 -35.27 -20.36
C GLY A 306 -9.12 -34.78 -18.94
N GLN A 307 -8.76 -33.51 -18.73
CA GLN A 307 -8.59 -32.93 -17.41
C GLN A 307 -9.94 -32.70 -16.72
N THR A 308 -9.91 -32.60 -15.39
CA THR A 308 -11.07 -32.17 -14.63
C THR A 308 -11.37 -30.71 -15.00
N TYR A 309 -12.64 -30.38 -15.19
CA TYR A 309 -13.06 -28.99 -15.44
C TYR A 309 -12.56 -28.05 -14.34
N SER A 310 -12.03 -26.90 -14.74
CA SER A 310 -11.58 -25.87 -13.82
C SER A 310 -11.86 -24.49 -14.41
N GLN A 311 -12.79 -23.78 -13.80
CA GLN A 311 -13.15 -22.42 -14.21
C GLN A 311 -11.95 -21.48 -14.19
N ARG A 312 -11.09 -21.62 -13.18
CA ARG A 312 -9.87 -20.81 -13.05
C ARG A 312 -8.94 -20.99 -14.26
N LEU A 313 -8.67 -22.24 -14.69
CA LEU A 313 -7.80 -22.49 -15.83
C LEU A 313 -8.41 -21.96 -17.14
N ILE A 314 -9.73 -22.05 -17.28
CA ILE A 314 -10.46 -21.52 -18.44
C ILE A 314 -10.38 -20.00 -18.48
N THR A 315 -10.66 -19.33 -17.36
CA THR A 315 -10.55 -17.86 -17.25
C THR A 315 -9.11 -17.38 -17.48
N GLN A 316 -8.13 -18.05 -16.87
CA GLN A 316 -6.71 -17.74 -17.09
C GLN A 316 -6.32 -17.90 -18.57
N SER A 317 -6.83 -18.93 -19.26
CA SER A 317 -6.59 -19.09 -20.70
C SER A 317 -7.16 -17.92 -21.50
N ALA A 318 -8.40 -17.51 -21.20
CA ALA A 318 -9.04 -16.37 -21.85
C ALA A 318 -8.27 -15.07 -21.59
N ASP A 319 -7.80 -14.84 -20.35
CA ASP A 319 -7.03 -13.67 -19.97
C ASP A 319 -5.65 -13.62 -20.65
N LEU A 320 -4.98 -14.76 -20.76
CA LEU A 320 -3.69 -14.85 -21.44
C LEU A 320 -3.83 -14.60 -22.94
N ILE A 321 -4.88 -15.14 -23.58
CA ILE A 321 -5.19 -14.88 -24.99
C ILE A 321 -5.51 -13.40 -25.20
N ARG A 322 -6.32 -12.79 -24.32
CA ARG A 322 -6.65 -11.35 -24.37
C ARG A 322 -5.39 -10.51 -24.24
N LEU A 323 -4.50 -10.86 -23.31
CA LEU A 323 -3.21 -10.19 -23.11
C LEU A 323 -2.36 -10.31 -24.40
N ARG A 324 -2.28 -11.49 -24.99
CA ARG A 324 -1.51 -11.70 -26.24
C ARG A 324 -2.07 -10.88 -27.41
N LEU A 325 -3.39 -10.81 -27.56
CA LEU A 325 -4.05 -9.97 -28.54
C LEU A 325 -3.75 -8.48 -28.32
N SER A 326 -3.77 -8.04 -27.06
CA SER A 326 -3.42 -6.66 -26.67
C SER A 326 -1.99 -6.30 -27.05
N GLU A 327 -1.04 -7.22 -26.96
CA GLU A 327 0.35 -6.99 -27.40
C GLU A 327 0.47 -6.69 -28.90
N GLU A 328 -0.50 -7.10 -29.70
CA GLU A 328 -0.58 -6.81 -31.14
C GLU A 328 -1.49 -5.63 -31.49
N GLY A 329 -1.95 -4.89 -30.45
CA GLY A 329 -2.77 -3.69 -30.61
C GLY A 329 -4.27 -3.91 -30.52
N TYR A 330 -4.74 -5.12 -30.30
CA TYR A 330 -6.15 -5.43 -30.09
C TYR A 330 -6.52 -5.25 -28.59
N ALA A 331 -6.32 -4.05 -28.10
CA ALA A 331 -6.43 -3.74 -26.68
C ALA A 331 -7.83 -3.96 -26.08
N PHE A 332 -8.87 -3.87 -26.90
CA PHE A 332 -10.26 -4.07 -26.51
C PHE A 332 -10.81 -5.44 -26.92
N ALA A 333 -9.95 -6.40 -27.26
CA ALA A 333 -10.36 -7.75 -27.58
C ALA A 333 -11.17 -8.37 -26.42
N ALA A 334 -12.27 -9.04 -26.77
CA ALA A 334 -13.04 -9.87 -25.86
C ALA A 334 -12.71 -11.34 -26.11
N VAL A 335 -12.54 -12.11 -25.06
CA VAL A 335 -12.39 -13.57 -25.13
C VAL A 335 -13.35 -14.15 -24.10
N GLU A 336 -14.43 -14.74 -24.61
CA GLU A 336 -15.50 -15.26 -23.76
C GLU A 336 -15.46 -16.79 -23.74
N PRO A 337 -15.24 -17.40 -22.57
CA PRO A 337 -15.31 -18.84 -22.44
C PRO A 337 -16.76 -19.28 -22.37
N VAL A 338 -17.15 -20.15 -23.30
CA VAL A 338 -18.48 -20.75 -23.37
C VAL A 338 -18.37 -22.26 -23.12
N PRO A 339 -18.66 -22.73 -21.90
CA PRO A 339 -18.71 -24.16 -21.61
C PRO A 339 -20.05 -24.76 -22.03
N GLU A 340 -20.03 -25.85 -22.78
CA GLU A 340 -21.18 -26.68 -23.12
C GLU A 340 -21.12 -27.97 -22.31
N LEU A 341 -22.08 -28.13 -21.40
CA LEU A 341 -22.13 -29.28 -20.49
C LEU A 341 -22.97 -30.41 -21.03
N ASP A 342 -22.36 -31.57 -21.20
CA ASP A 342 -23.08 -32.83 -21.47
C ASP A 342 -23.28 -33.53 -20.10
N ARG A 343 -24.55 -33.50 -19.61
CA ARG A 343 -24.92 -34.07 -18.31
C ARG A 343 -24.95 -35.58 -18.31
N GLU A 344 -25.22 -36.23 -19.49
CA GLU A 344 -25.24 -37.68 -19.58
C GLU A 344 -23.84 -38.26 -19.59
N ALA A 345 -22.95 -37.69 -20.38
CA ALA A 345 -21.54 -38.06 -20.45
C ALA A 345 -20.68 -37.48 -19.32
N LYS A 346 -21.19 -36.51 -18.54
CA LYS A 346 -20.47 -35.75 -17.52
C LYS A 346 -19.20 -35.08 -18.06
N THR A 347 -19.32 -34.51 -19.25
CA THR A 347 -18.23 -33.81 -19.93
C THR A 347 -18.58 -32.37 -20.26
N ALA A 348 -17.55 -31.54 -20.39
CA ALA A 348 -17.69 -30.15 -20.78
C ALA A 348 -16.82 -29.86 -22.01
N ALA A 349 -17.41 -29.45 -23.10
CA ALA A 349 -16.68 -28.84 -24.22
C ALA A 349 -16.55 -27.34 -23.93
N VAL A 350 -15.35 -26.79 -24.10
CA VAL A 350 -15.10 -25.37 -23.85
C VAL A 350 -14.71 -24.68 -25.12
N THR A 351 -15.49 -23.70 -25.54
CA THR A 351 -15.15 -22.82 -26.67
C THR A 351 -14.71 -21.47 -26.14
N LEU A 352 -13.49 -21.06 -26.44
CA LEU A 352 -13.00 -19.70 -26.18
C LEU A 352 -13.33 -18.85 -27.39
N TYR A 353 -14.39 -18.06 -27.29
CA TYR A 353 -14.87 -17.24 -28.40
C TYR A 353 -14.12 -15.90 -28.39
N ILE A 354 -13.40 -15.64 -29.49
CA ILE A 354 -12.51 -14.50 -29.66
C ILE A 354 -13.17 -13.46 -30.54
N GLU A 355 -13.31 -12.25 -30.02
CA GLU A 355 -13.74 -11.05 -30.73
C GLU A 355 -12.62 -10.00 -30.62
N PRO A 356 -11.71 -9.85 -31.60
CA PRO A 356 -10.55 -8.99 -31.49
C PRO A 356 -10.88 -7.50 -31.52
N LYS A 357 -12.01 -7.12 -32.11
CA LYS A 357 -12.38 -5.73 -32.39
C LYS A 357 -11.33 -5.03 -33.27
N ASN A 358 -11.27 -3.71 -33.27
CA ASN A 358 -10.32 -2.94 -34.08
C ASN A 358 -8.93 -2.89 -33.40
N ARG A 359 -7.90 -2.88 -34.25
CA ARG A 359 -6.54 -2.55 -33.80
C ARG A 359 -6.47 -1.07 -33.48
N VAL A 360 -5.98 -0.72 -32.30
CA VAL A 360 -6.05 0.64 -31.77
C VAL A 360 -4.66 1.22 -31.60
N TYR A 361 -4.49 2.48 -32.00
CA TYR A 361 -3.25 3.23 -31.91
C TYR A 361 -3.39 4.40 -30.95
N VAL A 362 -2.31 4.71 -30.24
CA VAL A 362 -2.26 5.84 -29.32
C VAL A 362 -1.90 7.11 -30.12
N ARG A 363 -2.82 8.06 -30.17
CA ARG A 363 -2.57 9.36 -30.81
C ARG A 363 -1.76 10.28 -29.93
N ARG A 364 -2.16 10.46 -28.67
CA ARG A 364 -1.53 11.33 -27.67
C ARG A 364 -1.55 10.73 -26.28
N ILE A 365 -0.53 11.12 -25.51
CA ILE A 365 -0.44 10.86 -24.07
C ILE A 365 -0.39 12.20 -23.37
N ASN A 366 -1.40 12.48 -22.55
CA ASN A 366 -1.53 13.71 -21.79
C ASN A 366 -1.33 13.42 -20.29
N PHE A 367 -0.67 14.35 -19.62
CA PHE A 367 -0.50 14.31 -18.16
C PHE A 367 -1.21 15.51 -17.55
N ASN A 368 -2.22 15.26 -16.73
CA ASN A 368 -3.07 16.27 -16.10
C ASN A 368 -2.81 16.32 -14.59
N GLY A 369 -3.12 17.43 -13.95
CA GLY A 369 -3.00 17.60 -12.50
C GLY A 369 -1.57 17.83 -12.00
N THR A 370 -0.63 18.10 -12.93
CA THR A 370 0.79 18.32 -12.64
C THR A 370 1.13 19.80 -12.65
N SER A 371 1.90 20.25 -11.68
CA SER A 371 2.33 21.66 -11.55
C SER A 371 3.80 21.81 -11.18
N SER A 372 4.38 20.82 -10.52
CA SER A 372 5.75 20.88 -9.97
C SER A 372 6.71 19.90 -10.66
N VAL A 373 6.22 19.06 -11.56
CA VAL A 373 7.01 18.05 -12.27
C VAL A 373 7.03 18.36 -13.75
N ASN A 374 8.20 18.37 -14.37
CA ASN A 374 8.34 18.58 -15.81
C ASN A 374 7.76 17.40 -16.60
N ASP A 375 7.11 17.67 -17.73
CA ASP A 375 6.48 16.66 -18.61
C ASP A 375 7.47 15.56 -19.04
N GLU A 376 8.74 15.93 -19.29
CA GLU A 376 9.80 14.99 -19.66
C GLU A 376 10.00 13.88 -18.60
N VAL A 377 9.80 14.20 -17.33
CA VAL A 377 9.93 13.24 -16.22
C VAL A 377 8.92 12.12 -16.32
N PHE A 378 7.69 12.43 -16.73
CA PHE A 378 6.66 11.44 -16.95
C PHE A 378 6.91 10.65 -18.23
N ARG A 379 7.27 11.35 -19.33
CA ARG A 379 7.49 10.71 -20.63
C ARG A 379 8.59 9.65 -20.60
N ARG A 380 9.67 9.87 -19.87
CA ARG A 380 10.76 8.89 -19.74
C ARG A 380 10.35 7.62 -18.98
N GLU A 381 9.32 7.71 -18.15
CA GLU A 381 8.77 6.54 -17.44
C GLU A 381 7.81 5.72 -18.30
N MET A 382 7.34 6.26 -19.41
CA MET A 382 6.37 5.58 -20.26
C MET A 382 7.00 4.38 -20.98
N ARG A 383 6.19 3.32 -21.08
CA ARG A 383 6.47 2.13 -21.91
C ARG A 383 5.50 2.02 -23.07
N GLN A 384 4.35 2.67 -22.96
CA GLN A 384 3.45 2.93 -24.09
C GLN A 384 3.86 4.24 -24.73
N PHE A 385 4.00 4.24 -26.09
CA PHE A 385 4.43 5.41 -26.84
C PHE A 385 3.30 5.90 -27.75
N GLU A 386 3.33 7.19 -28.03
CA GLU A 386 2.51 7.84 -29.04
C GLU A 386 2.86 7.28 -30.44
N GLY A 387 1.86 7.18 -31.33
CA GLY A 387 2.01 6.60 -32.67
C GLY A 387 2.11 5.07 -32.71
N GLY A 388 2.31 4.42 -31.57
CA GLY A 388 2.32 2.97 -31.46
C GLY A 388 0.92 2.41 -31.22
N TYR A 389 0.73 1.12 -31.48
CA TYR A 389 -0.52 0.46 -31.09
C TYR A 389 -0.62 0.33 -29.56
N LEU A 390 -1.87 0.40 -29.08
CA LEU A 390 -2.17 0.30 -27.65
C LEU A 390 -1.95 -1.13 -27.17
N SER A 391 -1.10 -1.29 -26.15
CA SER A 391 -0.87 -2.54 -25.44
C SER A 391 -1.22 -2.37 -23.97
N ASN A 392 -2.14 -3.18 -23.47
CA ASN A 392 -2.58 -3.11 -22.07
C ASN A 392 -1.45 -3.39 -21.09
N SER A 393 -0.50 -4.25 -21.44
CA SER A 393 0.66 -4.52 -20.58
C SER A 393 1.62 -3.33 -20.52
N ARG A 394 1.87 -2.67 -21.67
CA ARG A 394 2.71 -1.47 -21.71
C ARG A 394 2.06 -0.30 -20.96
N LEU A 395 0.74 -0.15 -21.12
CA LEU A 395 -0.05 0.85 -20.41
C LEU A 395 0.03 0.66 -18.90
N GLU A 396 -0.24 -0.56 -18.42
CA GLU A 396 -0.17 -0.89 -16.99
C GLU A 396 1.26 -0.73 -16.43
N ARG A 397 2.28 -1.14 -17.19
CA ARG A 397 3.68 -0.88 -16.80
C ARG A 397 3.99 0.61 -16.70
N SER A 398 3.51 1.43 -17.62
CA SER A 398 3.66 2.88 -17.58
C SER A 398 3.04 3.45 -16.31
N LYS A 399 1.82 3.04 -16.00
CA LYS A 399 1.10 3.43 -14.79
C LYS A 399 1.86 3.05 -13.52
N ILE A 400 2.31 1.80 -13.41
CA ILE A 400 3.10 1.32 -12.26
C ILE A 400 4.40 2.14 -12.11
N ARG A 401 5.08 2.47 -13.20
CA ARG A 401 6.32 3.27 -13.15
C ARG A 401 6.06 4.68 -12.68
N LEU A 402 5.01 5.33 -13.17
CA LEU A 402 4.59 6.65 -12.70
C LEU A 402 4.24 6.62 -11.20
N GLN A 403 3.52 5.58 -10.73
CA GLN A 403 3.17 5.41 -9.32
C GLN A 403 4.37 5.14 -8.40
N ARG A 404 5.49 4.68 -8.96
CA ARG A 404 6.74 4.46 -8.19
C ARG A 404 7.54 5.74 -7.94
N LEU A 405 7.21 6.82 -8.62
CA LEU A 405 7.87 8.11 -8.38
C LEU A 405 7.53 8.60 -6.97
N PRO A 406 8.53 8.93 -6.14
CA PRO A 406 8.32 9.23 -4.71
C PRO A 406 7.43 10.47 -4.44
N TYR A 407 7.27 11.32 -5.45
CA TYR A 407 6.49 12.56 -5.41
C TYR A 407 5.14 12.41 -6.10
N ILE A 408 4.69 11.19 -6.36
CA ILE A 408 3.37 10.90 -6.92
C ILE A 408 2.58 10.05 -5.91
N GLU A 409 1.39 10.54 -5.55
CA GLU A 409 0.48 9.83 -4.63
C GLU A 409 -0.47 8.91 -5.38
N LYS A 410 -0.99 9.38 -6.52
CA LYS A 410 -2.00 8.66 -7.28
C LYS A 410 -1.84 8.90 -8.77
N VAL A 411 -2.09 7.87 -9.55
CA VAL A 411 -2.19 7.92 -11.01
C VAL A 411 -3.46 7.21 -11.43
N GLU A 412 -4.36 7.93 -12.06
CA GLU A 412 -5.54 7.39 -12.73
C GLU A 412 -5.33 7.49 -14.23
N GLU A 413 -5.63 6.44 -14.93
CA GLU A 413 -5.46 6.37 -16.39
C GLU A 413 -6.83 6.22 -17.03
N THR A 414 -7.09 7.01 -18.06
CA THR A 414 -8.31 6.97 -18.86
C THR A 414 -7.96 6.87 -20.34
N THR A 415 -8.53 5.87 -21.01
CA THR A 415 -8.39 5.70 -22.45
C THR A 415 -9.60 6.31 -23.16
N ASN A 416 -9.39 7.37 -23.93
CA ASN A 416 -10.43 8.14 -24.60
C ASN A 416 -10.42 7.88 -26.10
N PRO A 417 -11.47 7.28 -26.69
CA PRO A 417 -11.60 7.16 -28.13
C PRO A 417 -11.65 8.52 -28.80
N VAL A 418 -10.91 8.68 -29.91
CA VAL A 418 -10.92 9.94 -30.70
C VAL A 418 -12.16 9.98 -31.58
N PRO A 419 -13.02 11.01 -31.46
CA PRO A 419 -14.22 11.12 -32.26
C PRO A 419 -13.92 11.09 -33.77
N GLY A 420 -14.68 10.27 -34.50
CA GLY A 420 -14.56 10.13 -35.96
C GLY A 420 -13.45 9.19 -36.45
N THR A 421 -12.69 8.55 -35.54
CA THR A 421 -11.66 7.55 -35.89
C THR A 421 -11.89 6.29 -35.06
N PRO A 422 -12.12 5.13 -35.66
CA PRO A 422 -12.42 3.90 -34.95
C PRO A 422 -11.18 3.24 -34.31
N ASP A 423 -9.99 3.67 -34.69
CA ASP A 423 -8.69 3.05 -34.39
C ASP A 423 -7.72 3.94 -33.62
N LEU A 424 -8.15 5.15 -33.22
CA LEU A 424 -7.29 6.07 -32.45
C LEU A 424 -7.85 6.31 -31.05
N VAL A 425 -6.93 6.37 -30.08
CA VAL A 425 -7.22 6.74 -28.69
C VAL A 425 -6.23 7.79 -28.18
N ASP A 426 -6.70 8.64 -27.27
CA ASP A 426 -5.86 9.45 -26.42
C ASP A 426 -5.79 8.80 -25.04
N LEU A 427 -4.61 8.82 -24.44
CA LEU A 427 -4.38 8.35 -23.08
C LEU A 427 -4.21 9.57 -22.17
N ASP A 428 -5.11 9.69 -21.22
CA ASP A 428 -5.05 10.74 -20.19
C ASP A 428 -4.62 10.11 -18.86
N PHE A 429 -3.52 10.62 -18.31
CA PHE A 429 -3.04 10.27 -16.99
C PHE A 429 -3.33 11.43 -16.04
N ASP A 430 -4.31 11.24 -15.15
CA ASP A 430 -4.62 12.17 -14.10
C ASP A 430 -3.73 11.88 -12.89
N ILE A 431 -2.81 12.78 -12.60
CA ILE A 431 -1.75 12.61 -11.61
C ILE A 431 -2.04 13.48 -10.40
N THR A 432 -1.97 12.88 -9.23
CA THR A 432 -1.97 13.63 -7.96
C THR A 432 -0.54 13.66 -7.43
N GLU A 433 0.03 14.87 -7.40
CA GLU A 433 1.37 15.09 -6.87
C GLU A 433 1.37 15.07 -5.34
N GLY A 434 2.39 14.42 -4.77
CA GLY A 434 2.72 14.46 -3.35
C GLY A 434 3.85 15.44 -3.06
N LEU A 435 4.25 15.52 -1.81
CA LEU A 435 5.36 16.37 -1.39
C LEU A 435 6.69 15.75 -1.83
N PRO A 436 7.48 16.43 -2.70
CA PRO A 436 8.77 15.91 -3.16
C PRO A 436 9.87 16.04 -2.12
N GLY A 437 9.68 16.91 -1.13
CA GLY A 437 10.65 17.20 -0.09
C GLY A 437 10.29 16.56 1.24
N GLN A 438 11.30 15.97 1.88
CA GLN A 438 11.19 15.45 3.24
C GLN A 438 12.32 16.02 4.07
N PHE A 439 11.98 16.54 5.23
CA PHE A 439 12.93 16.89 6.27
C PHE A 439 12.70 15.98 7.46
N GLY A 440 13.72 15.25 7.83
CA GLY A 440 13.70 14.35 8.97
C GLY A 440 14.73 14.77 10.00
N GLY A 441 14.39 14.58 11.26
CA GLY A 441 15.31 14.69 12.36
C GLY A 441 15.00 13.60 13.36
N GLY A 442 16.02 13.01 13.96
CA GLY A 442 15.82 11.90 14.87
C GLY A 442 16.91 11.83 15.93
N VAL A 443 16.56 11.15 17.01
CA VAL A 443 17.49 10.77 18.05
C VAL A 443 17.59 9.27 18.00
N GLY A 444 18.79 8.76 17.79
CA GLY A 444 19.11 7.34 17.85
C GLY A 444 19.90 6.99 19.09
N TYR A 445 19.91 5.72 19.42
CA TYR A 445 20.78 5.15 20.44
C TYR A 445 21.25 3.78 20.01
N SER A 446 22.54 3.54 20.13
CA SER A 446 23.13 2.21 20.06
C SER A 446 24.14 2.06 21.19
N GLU A 447 24.47 0.83 21.54
CA GLU A 447 25.44 0.56 22.59
C GLU A 447 26.82 1.12 22.22
N SER A 448 27.23 0.93 20.97
CA SER A 448 28.53 1.38 20.48
C SER A 448 28.62 2.91 20.30
N GLN A 449 27.58 3.53 19.77
CA GLN A 449 27.59 4.95 19.40
C GLN A 449 26.96 5.87 20.45
N LYS A 450 26.33 5.30 21.49
CA LYS A 450 25.56 6.02 22.53
C LYS A 450 24.44 6.85 21.89
N LEU A 451 24.27 8.09 22.29
CA LEU A 451 23.27 8.99 21.75
C LEU A 451 23.71 9.53 20.38
N ILE A 452 22.88 9.40 19.37
CA ILE A 452 23.12 9.91 18.02
C ILE A 452 22.01 10.89 17.65
N LEU A 453 22.40 12.04 17.16
CA LEU A 453 21.50 13.03 16.56
C LEU A 453 21.61 12.95 15.04
N ASN A 454 20.49 12.70 14.41
CA ASN A 454 20.42 12.61 12.95
C ASN A 454 19.51 13.71 12.40
N GLY A 455 19.95 14.32 11.32
CA GLY A 455 19.15 15.22 10.50
C GLY A 455 19.31 14.82 9.05
N ASN A 456 18.22 14.73 8.31
CA ASN A 456 18.24 14.47 6.90
C ASN A 456 17.30 15.39 6.12
N PHE A 457 17.75 15.80 4.97
CA PHE A 457 16.95 16.51 3.97
C PHE A 457 17.00 15.72 2.67
N ILE A 458 15.85 15.38 2.13
CA ILE A 458 15.74 14.70 0.85
C ILE A 458 14.71 15.46 0.00
N HIS A 459 15.10 15.81 -1.21
CA HIS A 459 14.19 16.36 -2.20
C HIS A 459 14.29 15.52 -3.47
N THR A 460 13.23 14.80 -3.81
CA THR A 460 13.22 13.77 -4.86
C THR A 460 12.86 14.29 -6.25
N ASN A 461 12.49 15.56 -6.36
CA ASN A 461 12.14 16.23 -7.61
C ASN A 461 12.71 17.65 -7.63
N PHE A 462 14.02 17.78 -7.53
CA PHE A 462 14.65 19.10 -7.46
C PHE A 462 14.44 19.89 -8.74
N MET A 463 13.84 21.09 -8.60
CA MET A 463 13.46 21.97 -9.72
C MET A 463 12.58 21.30 -10.80
N GLY A 464 11.76 20.32 -10.43
CA GLY A 464 10.87 19.64 -11.37
C GLY A 464 11.55 18.59 -12.28
N SER A 465 12.86 18.40 -12.18
CA SER A 465 13.66 17.57 -13.08
C SER A 465 13.62 16.07 -12.75
N GLY A 466 13.02 15.70 -11.60
CA GLY A 466 13.10 14.34 -11.06
C GLY A 466 14.47 13.99 -10.45
N ASN A 467 15.38 14.96 -10.35
CA ASN A 467 16.65 14.75 -9.68
C ASN A 467 16.46 14.72 -8.17
N ARG A 468 17.19 13.83 -7.52
CA ARG A 468 17.19 13.71 -6.05
C ARG A 468 18.37 14.47 -5.47
N VAL A 469 18.08 15.35 -4.54
CA VAL A 469 19.08 16.02 -3.69
C VAL A 469 18.91 15.51 -2.28
N GLN A 470 20.02 15.14 -1.66
CA GLN A 470 20.05 14.60 -0.30
C GLN A 470 21.18 15.27 0.49
N ALA A 471 20.89 15.64 1.72
CA ALA A 471 21.85 16.11 2.68
C ALA A 471 21.60 15.40 4.02
N ASP A 472 22.63 14.78 4.58
CA ASP A 472 22.55 14.05 5.84
C ASP A 472 23.56 14.59 6.83
N ILE A 473 23.14 14.68 8.07
CA ILE A 473 23.95 15.03 9.22
C ILE A 473 23.72 13.96 10.27
N SER A 474 24.77 13.32 10.72
CA SER A 474 24.72 12.40 11.85
C SER A 474 25.82 12.77 12.84
N SER A 475 25.47 13.02 14.09
CA SER A 475 26.43 13.40 15.12
C SER A 475 26.18 12.60 16.39
N GLY A 476 27.18 11.87 16.84
CA GLY A 476 27.21 11.08 18.05
C GLY A 476 28.50 11.31 18.83
N LYS A 477 28.68 10.56 19.90
CA LYS A 477 29.88 10.70 20.74
C LYS A 477 31.16 10.36 19.99
N TYR A 478 31.11 9.35 19.11
CA TYR A 478 32.30 8.79 18.45
C TYR A 478 32.25 8.89 16.92
N ARG A 479 31.18 9.49 16.36
CA ARG A 479 31.00 9.58 14.93
C ARG A 479 30.26 10.84 14.55
N THR A 480 30.84 11.61 13.65
CA THR A 480 30.21 12.74 12.99
C THR A 480 30.31 12.58 11.49
N ILE A 481 29.18 12.67 10.79
CA ILE A 481 29.11 12.55 9.34
C ILE A 481 28.30 13.71 8.79
N TYR A 482 28.84 14.37 7.77
CA TYR A 482 28.13 15.29 6.90
C TYR A 482 28.21 14.74 5.48
N SER A 483 27.08 14.57 4.84
CA SER A 483 27.04 14.13 3.45
C SER A 483 26.07 14.96 2.60
N PHE A 484 26.44 15.14 1.36
CA PHE A 484 25.61 15.79 0.34
C PHE A 484 25.70 14.96 -0.94
N ALA A 485 24.55 14.68 -1.55
CA ALA A 485 24.49 13.91 -2.78
C ALA A 485 23.44 14.47 -3.73
N ILE A 486 23.76 14.44 -5.02
CA ILE A 486 22.81 14.72 -6.12
C ILE A 486 22.77 13.47 -6.98
N THR A 487 21.56 12.94 -7.19
CA THR A 487 21.32 11.80 -8.08
C THR A 487 20.44 12.23 -9.24
N ASP A 488 20.94 12.07 -10.44
CA ASP A 488 20.19 12.15 -11.67
C ASP A 488 19.78 10.72 -12.09
N PRO A 489 18.50 10.36 -12.02
CA PRO A 489 18.07 8.98 -12.34
C PRO A 489 18.12 8.67 -13.84
N TYR A 490 18.24 9.66 -14.70
CA TYR A 490 18.22 9.53 -16.16
C TYR A 490 19.31 10.36 -16.83
N THR A 491 20.55 10.18 -16.45
CA THR A 491 21.69 10.80 -17.15
C THR A 491 21.74 10.40 -18.63
N THR A 492 21.21 9.24 -18.95
CA THR A 492 21.01 8.75 -20.32
C THR A 492 19.58 8.25 -20.53
N ILE A 493 19.16 8.17 -21.77
CA ILE A 493 17.84 7.66 -22.20
C ILE A 493 17.60 6.22 -21.74
N ASN A 494 18.65 5.46 -21.47
CA ASN A 494 18.59 4.06 -21.04
C ASN A 494 18.51 3.90 -19.50
N GLU A 495 18.04 4.90 -18.79
CA GLU A 495 17.87 4.85 -17.33
C GLU A 495 19.19 4.69 -16.54
N VAL A 496 20.32 5.08 -17.12
CA VAL A 496 21.58 5.13 -16.37
C VAL A 496 21.48 6.28 -15.36
N SER A 497 21.50 5.95 -14.09
CA SER A 497 21.53 6.97 -13.05
C SER A 497 22.98 7.35 -12.71
N ARG A 498 23.17 8.63 -12.37
CA ARG A 498 24.45 9.14 -11.87
C ARG A 498 24.25 9.81 -10.53
N THR A 499 25.07 9.41 -9.56
CA THR A 499 25.13 10.06 -8.25
C THR A 499 26.49 10.72 -8.08
N ILE A 500 26.48 11.99 -7.70
CA ILE A 500 27.68 12.73 -7.29
C ILE A 500 27.50 13.02 -5.81
N SER A 501 28.49 12.66 -5.00
CA SER A 501 28.43 12.91 -3.56
C SER A 501 29.72 13.47 -2.99
N VAL A 502 29.58 14.20 -1.90
CA VAL A 502 30.66 14.69 -1.07
C VAL A 502 30.32 14.32 0.37
N ALA A 503 31.27 13.72 1.07
CA ALA A 503 31.08 13.37 2.47
C ALA A 503 32.31 13.69 3.30
N TYR A 504 32.08 14.25 4.48
CA TYR A 504 33.05 14.42 5.53
C TYR A 504 32.67 13.51 6.69
N ARG A 505 33.65 12.72 7.17
CA ARG A 505 33.46 11.82 8.29
C ARG A 505 34.58 12.04 9.29
N ASP A 506 34.20 12.18 10.55
CA ASP A 506 35.11 12.21 11.71
C ASP A 506 34.65 11.08 12.64
N ILE A 507 35.47 10.04 12.71
CA ILE A 507 35.16 8.82 13.46
C ILE A 507 36.26 8.55 14.42
N THR A 508 35.94 8.55 15.70
CA THR A 508 36.84 8.02 16.72
C THR A 508 36.48 6.56 16.94
N GLN A 509 37.42 5.68 16.70
CA GLN A 509 37.26 4.26 17.02
C GLN A 509 37.11 4.20 18.53
N PHE A 510 35.89 3.85 18.97
CA PHE A 510 35.69 3.75 20.38
C PHE A 510 36.27 2.46 20.87
N THR A 511 36.90 2.63 21.97
CA THR A 511 37.36 1.55 22.81
C THR A 511 37.04 1.94 24.23
N SER A 512 37.21 1.06 25.18
CA SER A 512 37.16 1.47 26.56
C SER A 512 38.38 2.35 26.85
N GLU A 513 38.25 3.27 27.64
CA GLU A 513 39.10 4.27 28.29
C GLU A 513 40.61 4.44 27.90
N ALA A 514 41.27 3.53 27.15
CA ALA A 514 42.72 3.53 27.01
C ALA A 514 43.29 3.57 25.57
N SER A 515 42.50 3.37 24.53
CA SER A 515 43.07 3.20 23.18
C SER A 515 42.16 3.76 22.10
N ASP A 516 42.37 4.98 21.75
CA ASP A 516 41.60 5.68 20.72
C ASP A 516 42.49 5.86 19.48
N PHE A 517 41.94 5.60 18.30
CA PHE A 517 42.43 6.24 17.09
C PHE A 517 41.28 7.00 16.43
N SER A 518 41.62 8.11 15.81
CA SER A 518 40.67 8.95 15.12
C SER A 518 40.93 8.95 13.63
N THR A 519 39.89 8.90 12.86
CA THR A 519 39.93 9.00 11.39
C THR A 519 39.11 10.15 10.93
N LYS A 520 39.70 11.08 10.21
CA LYS A 520 38.96 12.12 9.49
C LYS A 520 39.10 11.87 8.02
N THR A 521 37.97 11.84 7.32
CA THR A 521 37.95 11.60 5.88
C THR A 521 37.08 12.62 5.17
N LEU A 522 37.62 13.17 4.08
CA LEU A 522 36.84 13.92 3.10
C LEU A 522 36.84 13.08 1.81
N SER A 523 35.66 12.79 1.31
CA SER A 523 35.50 11.98 0.09
C SER A 523 34.61 12.67 -0.94
N MET A 524 34.99 12.52 -2.22
CA MET A 524 34.17 12.93 -3.38
C MET A 524 33.99 11.71 -4.27
N SER A 525 32.77 11.37 -4.61
CA SER A 525 32.47 10.20 -5.42
C SER A 525 31.52 10.49 -6.58
N VAL A 526 31.74 9.76 -7.66
CA VAL A 526 30.82 9.69 -8.80
C VAL A 526 30.48 8.23 -9.04
N GLU A 527 29.22 7.92 -8.98
CA GLU A 527 28.68 6.57 -9.19
C GLU A 527 27.68 6.55 -10.34
N TYR A 528 27.80 5.57 -11.22
CA TYR A 528 26.85 5.28 -12.27
C TYR A 528 26.20 3.94 -11.98
N SER A 529 24.85 3.89 -12.11
CA SER A 529 24.09 2.66 -11.98
C SER A 529 23.34 2.38 -13.28
N TYR A 530 23.69 1.26 -13.92
CA TYR A 530 23.12 0.81 -15.19
C TYR A 530 22.07 -0.28 -14.93
N PRO A 531 20.78 -0.09 -15.29
CA PRO A 531 19.77 -1.11 -15.15
C PRO A 531 19.92 -2.16 -16.27
N VAL A 532 20.22 -3.41 -15.87
CA VAL A 532 20.28 -4.56 -16.79
C VAL A 532 18.89 -5.12 -17.03
N THR A 533 18.11 -5.20 -15.95
CA THR A 533 16.69 -5.61 -15.94
C THR A 533 15.91 -4.78 -14.92
N GLU A 534 14.60 -4.98 -14.80
CA GLU A 534 13.81 -4.31 -13.77
C GLU A 534 14.26 -4.63 -12.33
N PHE A 535 14.97 -5.75 -12.14
CA PHE A 535 15.42 -6.23 -10.82
C PHE A 535 16.95 -6.17 -10.66
N GLN A 536 17.70 -5.92 -11.73
CA GLN A 536 19.17 -6.00 -11.72
C GLN A 536 19.80 -4.69 -12.16
N ARG A 537 20.83 -4.28 -11.42
CA ARG A 537 21.66 -3.11 -11.73
C ARG A 537 23.12 -3.44 -11.59
N LEU A 538 23.92 -2.90 -12.49
CA LEU A 538 25.38 -2.83 -12.37
C LEU A 538 25.76 -1.43 -11.88
N ILE A 539 26.69 -1.37 -10.97
CA ILE A 539 27.15 -0.11 -10.39
C ILE A 539 28.65 0.02 -10.67
N PHE A 540 29.04 1.17 -11.14
CA PHE A 540 30.43 1.53 -11.38
C PHE A 540 30.69 2.93 -10.85
N GLY A 541 31.81 3.14 -10.21
CA GLY A 541 32.12 4.43 -9.64
C GLY A 541 33.60 4.67 -9.40
N GLY A 542 33.88 5.91 -9.06
CA GLY A 542 35.20 6.32 -8.60
C GLY A 542 35.06 7.26 -7.41
N THR A 543 35.93 7.12 -6.45
CA THR A 543 35.96 7.95 -5.23
C THR A 543 37.41 8.43 -5.03
N TRP A 544 37.57 9.73 -4.88
CA TRP A 544 38.75 10.30 -4.25
C TRP A 544 38.45 10.51 -2.77
N GLN A 545 39.42 10.10 -1.94
CA GLN A 545 39.30 10.25 -0.50
C GLN A 545 40.63 10.76 0.06
N SER A 546 40.57 11.85 0.81
CA SER A 546 41.69 12.32 1.65
C SER A 546 41.40 11.92 3.10
N ALA A 547 42.33 11.25 3.72
CA ALA A 547 42.17 10.70 5.07
C ALA A 547 43.35 11.09 5.97
N GLU A 548 43.02 11.42 7.23
CA GLU A 548 43.97 11.62 8.35
C GLU A 548 43.64 10.55 9.39
N LEU A 549 44.62 9.75 9.75
CA LEU A 549 44.58 8.84 10.88
C LEU A 549 45.48 9.31 11.99
N LEU A 550 44.97 9.32 13.21
CA LEU A 550 45.68 9.77 14.40
C LEU A 550 45.62 8.70 15.47
N SER A 551 46.77 8.33 16.01
CA SER A 551 46.93 7.47 17.19
C SER A 551 47.90 8.10 18.19
N ASP A 552 47.83 7.74 19.43
CA ASP A 552 48.73 8.24 20.47
C ASP A 552 49.46 7.07 21.17
N SER A 553 50.25 7.39 22.18
CA SER A 553 51.00 6.38 22.92
C SER A 553 50.12 5.44 23.76
N PHE A 554 48.84 5.75 23.92
CA PHE A 554 47.84 4.90 24.59
C PHE A 554 46.94 4.12 23.64
N SER A 555 47.04 4.39 22.33
CA SER A 555 46.39 3.59 21.31
C SER A 555 46.97 2.20 21.21
N SER A 556 46.23 1.24 20.65
CA SER A 556 46.68 -0.13 20.41
C SER A 556 47.96 -0.18 19.56
N ARG A 557 48.79 -1.20 19.78
CA ARG A 557 49.99 -1.44 18.97
C ARG A 557 49.67 -1.55 17.48
N GLN A 558 48.55 -2.23 17.17
CA GLN A 558 48.10 -2.43 15.78
C GLN A 558 47.83 -1.08 15.12
N ALA A 559 47.06 -0.21 15.77
CA ALA A 559 46.76 1.13 15.25
C ALA A 559 48.03 2.00 15.14
N GLN A 560 48.93 2.00 16.17
CA GLN A 560 50.18 2.73 16.12
C GLN A 560 51.10 2.24 15.00
N GLN A 561 51.22 0.90 14.82
CA GLN A 561 52.03 0.32 13.76
C GLN A 561 51.50 0.70 12.37
N TRP A 562 50.20 0.61 12.18
CA TRP A 562 49.56 0.98 10.92
C TRP A 562 49.85 2.46 10.59
N VAL A 563 49.56 3.37 11.51
CA VAL A 563 49.76 4.82 11.32
C VAL A 563 51.23 5.18 11.04
N ARG A 564 52.15 4.45 11.63
CA ARG A 564 53.62 4.71 11.43
C ARG A 564 54.18 4.17 10.13
N ASN A 565 53.55 3.12 9.60
CA ASN A 565 54.13 2.38 8.48
C ASN A 565 53.44 2.67 7.15
N ASN A 566 52.29 3.37 7.17
CA ASN A 566 51.51 3.62 5.95
C ASN A 566 51.23 5.12 5.75
N GLY A 567 51.11 5.56 4.50
CA GLY A 567 50.84 6.93 4.11
C GLY A 567 52.03 7.89 4.50
N ASN A 568 51.68 9.16 4.60
CA ASN A 568 52.65 10.21 4.98
C ASN A 568 52.72 10.33 6.52
N SER A 569 53.44 9.41 7.15
CA SER A 569 53.49 9.33 8.60
C SER A 569 54.37 10.39 9.26
N SER A 570 53.90 10.92 10.37
CA SER A 570 54.66 11.88 11.22
C SER A 570 54.47 11.56 12.68
N THR A 571 55.44 11.96 13.50
CA THR A 571 55.40 11.81 14.95
C THR A 571 55.59 13.18 15.60
N SER A 572 54.68 13.56 16.44
CA SER A 572 54.77 14.77 17.25
C SER A 572 54.73 14.41 18.73
N PHE A 573 55.26 15.31 19.56
CA PHE A 573 55.24 15.13 21.02
C PHE A 573 54.43 16.24 21.66
N VAL A 574 53.38 15.86 22.37
CA VAL A 574 52.49 16.80 23.08
C VAL A 574 52.42 16.38 24.56
N ASN A 575 52.77 17.30 25.45
CA ASN A 575 52.73 17.05 26.90
C ASN A 575 53.54 15.79 27.35
N GLY A 576 54.61 15.42 26.60
CA GLY A 576 55.45 14.28 26.90
C GLY A 576 54.98 12.93 26.35
N GLY A 577 53.82 12.89 25.69
CA GLY A 577 53.30 11.73 24.97
C GLY A 577 53.53 11.85 23.45
N ALA A 578 53.81 10.74 22.79
CA ALA A 578 53.94 10.69 21.33
C ALA A 578 52.55 10.62 20.68
N ILE A 579 52.34 11.45 19.68
CA ILE A 579 51.17 11.40 18.78
C ILE A 579 51.67 10.99 17.40
N TYR A 580 51.11 9.96 16.87
CA TYR A 580 51.39 9.46 15.54
C TYR A 580 50.25 9.85 14.60
N THR A 581 50.59 10.48 13.50
CA THR A 581 49.62 10.92 12.50
C THR A 581 50.05 10.45 11.11
N THR A 582 49.12 10.00 10.30
CA THR A 582 49.36 9.71 8.89
C THR A 582 48.28 10.34 8.04
N ASP A 583 48.70 11.06 7.01
CA ASP A 583 47.82 11.62 5.98
C ASP A 583 48.01 10.85 4.68
N PHE A 584 46.95 10.61 3.96
CA PHE A 584 47.03 9.91 2.70
C PHE A 584 45.79 10.19 1.80
N ASP A 585 46.06 10.21 0.50
CA ASP A 585 45.06 10.29 -0.53
C ASP A 585 44.87 8.94 -1.21
N THR A 586 43.62 8.53 -1.41
CA THR A 586 43.26 7.33 -2.11
C THR A 586 42.32 7.61 -3.28
N PHE A 587 42.50 6.90 -4.37
CA PHE A 587 41.60 6.84 -5.52
C PHE A 587 41.01 5.43 -5.61
N GLU A 588 39.75 5.26 -5.25
CA GLU A 588 39.06 3.98 -5.26
C GLU A 588 38.22 3.83 -6.52
N LEU A 589 38.24 2.67 -7.13
CA LEU A 589 37.27 2.24 -8.13
C LEU A 589 36.26 1.29 -7.48
N LEU A 590 35.01 1.48 -7.81
CA LEU A 590 33.88 0.68 -7.35
C LEU A 590 33.26 -0.07 -8.53
N ALA A 591 33.05 -1.37 -8.36
CA ALA A 591 32.24 -2.19 -9.25
C ALA A 591 31.25 -3.01 -8.43
N GLY A 592 29.99 -3.03 -8.84
CA GLY A 592 28.95 -3.70 -8.08
C GLY A 592 27.86 -4.28 -8.94
N TRP A 593 27.17 -5.25 -8.36
CA TRP A 593 25.95 -5.84 -8.90
C TRP A 593 24.90 -5.89 -7.80
N VAL A 594 23.69 -5.43 -8.14
CA VAL A 594 22.53 -5.47 -7.26
C VAL A 594 21.38 -6.16 -7.97
N PHE A 595 20.79 -7.14 -7.30
CA PHE A 595 19.50 -7.75 -7.66
C PHE A 595 18.52 -7.52 -6.51
N ASP A 596 17.32 -7.00 -6.80
CA ASP A 596 16.29 -6.79 -5.78
C ASP A 596 14.91 -7.11 -6.35
N SER A 597 14.35 -8.24 -5.95
CA SER A 597 13.03 -8.71 -6.31
C SER A 597 12.03 -8.69 -5.14
N ARG A 598 12.40 -8.04 -4.03
CA ARG A 598 11.53 -7.95 -2.86
C ARG A 598 10.24 -7.20 -3.20
N ASN A 599 9.14 -7.67 -2.65
CA ASN A 599 7.84 -7.04 -2.88
C ASN A 599 7.64 -5.70 -2.14
N ARG A 600 8.48 -5.42 -1.11
CA ARG A 600 8.49 -4.16 -0.34
C ARG A 600 9.91 -3.83 0.09
N ALA A 601 10.23 -2.55 0.21
CA ALA A 601 11.52 -2.11 0.74
C ALA A 601 11.64 -2.43 2.24
N LEU A 602 10.56 -2.13 3.00
CA LEU A 602 10.44 -2.42 4.43
C LEU A 602 9.44 -3.56 4.64
N PHE A 603 9.71 -4.42 5.60
CA PHE A 603 8.85 -5.55 5.98
C PHE A 603 8.44 -6.42 4.79
N ALA A 604 9.37 -6.69 3.88
CA ALA A 604 9.15 -7.64 2.81
C ALA A 604 8.72 -9.01 3.35
N ASP A 605 7.92 -9.73 2.58
CA ASP A 605 7.46 -11.09 2.91
C ASP A 605 7.83 -12.10 1.84
N ARG A 606 8.32 -11.65 0.68
CA ARG A 606 8.76 -12.49 -0.44
C ARG A 606 9.77 -11.77 -1.32
N GLY A 607 10.56 -12.55 -2.06
CA GLY A 607 11.59 -12.07 -2.96
C GLY A 607 12.97 -12.11 -2.34
N ALA A 608 13.97 -11.72 -3.11
CA ALA A 608 15.37 -11.74 -2.73
C ALA A 608 16.05 -10.39 -3.01
N ARG A 609 17.10 -10.12 -2.27
CA ARG A 609 18.07 -9.07 -2.57
C ARG A 609 19.46 -9.64 -2.50
N HIS A 610 20.25 -9.39 -3.54
CA HIS A 610 21.68 -9.64 -3.56
C HIS A 610 22.39 -8.31 -3.81
N ARG A 611 23.45 -8.08 -3.12
CA ARG A 611 24.31 -6.92 -3.34
C ARG A 611 25.77 -7.37 -3.23
N LEU A 612 26.48 -7.37 -4.36
CA LEU A 612 27.91 -7.61 -4.43
C LEU A 612 28.59 -6.30 -4.80
N VAL A 613 29.55 -5.85 -4.01
CA VAL A 613 30.32 -4.63 -4.27
C VAL A 613 31.77 -4.92 -4.01
N ALA A 614 32.61 -4.62 -4.98
CA ALA A 614 34.05 -4.64 -4.88
C ALA A 614 34.57 -3.22 -5.02
N ASN A 615 35.43 -2.82 -4.13
CA ASN A 615 36.21 -1.58 -4.19
C ASN A 615 37.68 -1.93 -4.24
N THR A 616 38.45 -1.20 -5.03
CA THR A 616 39.90 -1.32 -5.06
C THR A 616 40.53 0.03 -5.28
N THR A 617 41.59 0.31 -4.61
CA THR A 617 42.41 1.48 -4.90
C THR A 617 43.20 1.26 -6.18
N ILE A 618 43.53 2.35 -6.87
CA ILE A 618 44.35 2.31 -8.09
C ILE A 618 45.79 2.68 -7.76
N PRO A 619 46.77 2.18 -8.56
CA PRO A 619 48.16 2.56 -8.40
C PRO A 619 48.34 4.08 -8.44
N GLY A 620 49.12 4.60 -7.50
CA GLY A 620 49.34 6.04 -7.27
C GLY A 620 48.50 6.60 -6.12
N SER A 621 47.72 5.77 -5.43
CA SER A 621 47.19 6.04 -4.11
C SER A 621 48.33 5.88 -3.07
N ASP A 622 48.29 6.74 -2.02
CA ASP A 622 49.30 6.64 -0.93
C ASP A 622 49.12 5.35 -0.08
N VAL A 623 47.87 4.82 -0.07
CA VAL A 623 47.49 3.57 0.58
C VAL A 623 46.70 2.71 -0.40
N GLU A 624 47.15 1.46 -0.57
CA GLU A 624 46.52 0.56 -1.54
C GLU A 624 45.86 -0.62 -0.84
N TYR A 625 44.59 -0.90 -1.19
CA TYR A 625 43.79 -1.99 -0.63
C TYR A 625 42.62 -2.34 -1.55
N TYR A 626 41.96 -3.44 -1.26
CA TYR A 626 40.67 -3.79 -1.86
C TYR A 626 39.71 -4.34 -0.81
N THR A 627 38.39 -4.24 -1.10
CA THR A 627 37.34 -4.82 -0.27
C THR A 627 36.26 -5.44 -1.16
N ILE A 628 35.73 -6.58 -0.75
CA ILE A 628 34.63 -7.27 -1.42
C ILE A 628 33.55 -7.51 -0.39
N ASN A 629 32.33 -7.01 -0.65
CA ASN A 629 31.22 -7.15 0.23
C ASN A 629 30.05 -7.84 -0.51
N TYR A 630 29.49 -8.88 0.09
CA TYR A 630 28.33 -9.57 -0.43
C TYR A 630 27.24 -9.64 0.65
N ASN A 631 26.11 -8.99 0.37
CA ASN A 631 24.92 -9.05 1.22
C ASN A 631 23.82 -9.81 0.48
N TYR A 632 23.28 -10.83 1.11
CA TYR A 632 22.17 -11.63 0.61
C TYR A 632 21.03 -11.63 1.59
N GLN A 633 19.82 -11.44 1.09
CA GLN A 633 18.59 -11.47 1.85
C GLN A 633 17.53 -12.21 1.06
N GLN A 634 16.88 -13.21 1.66
CA GLN A 634 15.87 -14.02 1.00
C GLN A 634 14.65 -14.19 1.91
N TYR A 635 13.48 -13.92 1.35
CA TYR A 635 12.19 -14.15 1.99
C TYR A 635 11.49 -15.32 1.30
N TRP A 636 11.23 -16.40 2.03
CA TRP A 636 10.46 -17.55 1.59
C TRP A 636 9.13 -17.62 2.33
N PRO A 637 8.00 -17.28 1.70
CA PRO A 637 6.69 -17.53 2.28
C PRO A 637 6.44 -19.04 2.31
N ILE A 638 6.43 -19.64 3.50
CA ILE A 638 6.14 -21.07 3.69
C ILE A 638 4.64 -21.30 3.49
N ASN A 639 3.84 -20.39 4.04
CA ASN A 639 2.39 -20.35 3.88
C ASN A 639 1.86 -18.94 4.14
N ARG A 640 0.53 -18.75 4.18
CA ARG A 640 -0.08 -17.43 4.47
C ARG A 640 0.28 -16.84 5.84
N TRP A 641 0.80 -17.66 6.74
CA TRP A 641 1.00 -17.33 8.15
C TRP A 641 2.47 -17.21 8.54
N ALA A 642 3.37 -17.74 7.74
CA ALA A 642 4.77 -17.85 8.10
C ALA A 642 5.67 -17.57 6.90
N THR A 643 6.70 -16.76 7.14
CA THR A 643 7.77 -16.47 6.19
C THR A 643 9.11 -16.78 6.87
N LEU A 644 10.00 -17.43 6.17
CA LEU A 644 11.39 -17.60 6.58
C LEU A 644 12.23 -16.51 5.91
N LEU A 645 12.94 -15.75 6.71
CA LEU A 645 13.94 -14.78 6.28
C LEU A 645 15.32 -15.36 6.50
N PHE A 646 16.15 -15.23 5.51
CA PHE A 646 17.57 -15.57 5.58
C PHE A 646 18.42 -14.38 5.15
N ASN A 647 19.35 -13.94 6.01
CA ASN A 647 20.33 -12.91 5.71
C ASN A 647 21.72 -13.53 5.77
N LEU A 648 22.60 -13.11 4.87
CA LEU A 648 24.01 -13.49 4.85
C LEU A 648 24.82 -12.24 4.50
N ASP A 649 25.77 -11.92 5.37
CA ASP A 649 26.74 -10.84 5.19
C ASP A 649 28.14 -11.40 5.16
N LEU A 650 28.81 -11.24 4.03
CA LEU A 650 30.20 -11.62 3.83
C LEU A 650 31.00 -10.39 3.46
N GLY A 651 32.08 -10.17 4.15
CA GLY A 651 33.03 -9.11 3.88
C GLY A 651 34.45 -9.66 3.86
N TYR A 652 35.24 -9.23 2.90
CA TYR A 652 36.69 -9.52 2.83
C TYR A 652 37.41 -8.30 2.31
N GLY A 653 38.56 -8.00 2.88
CA GLY A 653 39.41 -6.93 2.42
C GLY A 653 40.86 -7.22 2.76
N ASP A 654 41.79 -6.72 1.93
CA ASP A 654 43.23 -6.89 2.18
C ASP A 654 44.02 -5.71 1.59
N ALA A 655 45.24 -5.57 2.05
CA ALA A 655 46.17 -4.58 1.53
C ALA A 655 46.70 -4.95 0.15
N LEU A 656 47.18 -3.97 -0.59
CA LEU A 656 47.87 -4.12 -1.85
C LEU A 656 49.18 -3.31 -1.81
N GLY A 657 50.11 -3.67 -2.68
CA GLY A 657 51.36 -2.94 -2.85
C GLY A 657 52.21 -2.90 -1.58
N ASP A 658 52.63 -1.70 -1.17
CA ASP A 658 53.48 -1.47 0.00
C ASP A 658 52.67 -1.23 1.29
N THR A 659 51.34 -1.29 1.22
CA THR A 659 50.46 -1.11 2.40
C THR A 659 50.54 -2.36 3.28
N THR A 660 50.75 -2.19 4.57
CA THR A 660 51.07 -3.28 5.50
C THR A 660 49.87 -4.16 5.87
N SER A 661 48.70 -3.61 5.91
CA SER A 661 47.41 -4.31 6.18
C SER A 661 46.26 -3.43 5.80
N LEU A 662 45.04 -4.00 5.80
CA LEU A 662 43.82 -3.23 5.59
C LEU A 662 43.75 -2.02 6.54
N PRO A 663 43.41 -0.81 6.05
CA PRO A 663 43.31 0.35 6.94
C PRO A 663 42.33 0.08 8.09
N PRO A 664 42.65 0.40 9.35
CA PRO A 664 41.85 0.05 10.53
C PRO A 664 40.38 0.53 10.43
N TYR A 665 40.12 1.66 9.76
CA TYR A 665 38.75 2.18 9.56
C TYR A 665 37.98 1.45 8.46
N LYS A 666 38.58 0.53 7.73
CA LYS A 666 37.95 -0.38 6.76
C LYS A 666 37.71 -1.78 7.34
N ASN A 667 38.23 -2.07 8.54
CA ASN A 667 38.05 -3.34 9.23
C ASN A 667 36.55 -3.62 9.43
N TYR A 668 36.20 -4.89 9.39
CA TYR A 668 34.88 -5.39 9.70
C TYR A 668 34.72 -5.63 11.19
N PHE A 669 33.50 -5.45 11.68
CA PHE A 669 33.12 -5.68 13.07
C PHE A 669 31.91 -6.62 13.15
N GLY A 670 31.84 -7.42 14.18
CA GLY A 670 30.75 -8.36 14.43
C GLY A 670 30.18 -8.22 15.85
N GLY A 671 29.02 -8.83 16.06
CA GLY A 671 28.21 -8.67 17.27
C GLY A 671 27.13 -7.60 17.09
N GLY A 672 26.08 -7.69 17.87
CA GLY A 672 24.98 -6.75 17.83
C GLY A 672 23.83 -7.15 16.89
N PRO A 673 22.84 -6.26 16.74
CA PRO A 673 21.58 -6.56 16.07
C PRO A 673 21.70 -6.81 14.56
N ASP A 674 22.77 -6.34 13.92
CA ASP A 674 22.96 -6.44 12.48
C ASP A 674 23.77 -7.67 12.03
N THR A 675 24.45 -8.36 12.96
CA THR A 675 25.27 -9.56 12.67
C THR A 675 24.89 -10.74 13.56
N VAL A 676 25.42 -10.84 14.78
CA VAL A 676 25.12 -11.94 15.72
C VAL A 676 24.56 -11.34 17.02
N ARG A 677 23.25 -11.42 17.19
CA ARG A 677 22.55 -10.93 18.37
C ARG A 677 22.95 -11.72 19.63
N GLY A 678 22.92 -11.09 20.79
CA GLY A 678 23.33 -11.70 22.05
C GLY A 678 24.79 -11.51 22.41
N PHE A 679 25.60 -11.11 21.46
CA PHE A 679 26.95 -10.58 21.67
C PHE A 679 26.89 -9.05 21.58
N ARG A 680 27.72 -8.38 22.38
CA ARG A 680 27.75 -6.91 22.37
C ARG A 680 28.13 -6.39 20.99
N GLU A 681 27.59 -5.22 20.62
CA GLU A 681 27.82 -4.60 19.31
C GLU A 681 29.32 -4.34 19.09
N ASN A 682 29.84 -4.79 17.95
CA ASN A 682 31.24 -4.70 17.50
C ASN A 682 32.28 -5.50 18.33
N GLU A 683 31.87 -6.31 19.28
CA GLU A 683 32.80 -6.98 20.22
C GLU A 683 33.25 -8.37 19.78
N LEU A 684 32.75 -8.90 18.65
CA LEU A 684 33.23 -10.19 18.12
C LEU A 684 34.47 -10.03 17.27
N GLY A 685 35.35 -11.03 17.35
CA GLY A 685 36.57 -11.14 16.54
C GLY A 685 37.83 -10.60 17.23
N PRO A 686 38.79 -10.12 16.44
CA PRO A 686 40.11 -9.73 16.94
C PRO A 686 40.07 -8.62 17.97
N LYS A 687 40.78 -8.85 19.06
CA LYS A 687 40.95 -7.90 20.16
C LYS A 687 42.39 -7.32 20.11
N ASP A 688 42.50 -6.02 20.40
CA ASP A 688 43.76 -5.35 20.54
C ASP A 688 44.46 -5.75 21.86
N ASP A 689 45.66 -5.21 22.08
CA ASP A 689 46.50 -5.45 23.26
C ASP A 689 45.91 -4.91 24.58
N PHE A 690 44.78 -4.19 24.53
CA PHE A 690 43.99 -3.76 25.68
C PHE A 690 42.70 -4.55 25.85
N GLY A 691 42.35 -5.44 24.91
CA GLY A 691 41.15 -6.22 24.88
C GLY A 691 39.96 -5.54 24.21
N ASN A 692 40.19 -4.43 23.53
CA ASN A 692 39.14 -3.71 22.81
C ASN A 692 38.96 -4.30 21.40
N PRO A 693 37.78 -4.19 20.80
CA PRO A 693 37.59 -4.69 19.45
C PRO A 693 38.42 -3.88 18.44
N TYR A 694 39.30 -4.54 17.75
CA TYR A 694 40.10 -3.96 16.65
C TYR A 694 39.39 -4.17 15.30
N GLY A 695 38.50 -5.20 15.22
CA GLY A 695 37.93 -5.68 13.99
C GLY A 695 38.92 -6.54 13.19
N GLY A 696 38.48 -7.02 12.06
CA GLY A 696 39.28 -7.88 11.18
C GLY A 696 39.06 -7.58 9.72
N ASP A 697 39.81 -8.26 8.87
CA ASP A 697 39.70 -8.14 7.42
C ASP A 697 38.58 -9.01 6.81
N THR A 698 38.02 -9.93 7.60
CA THR A 698 37.03 -10.91 7.13
C THR A 698 35.84 -10.95 8.06
N LEU A 699 34.64 -10.76 7.50
CA LEU A 699 33.33 -10.90 8.19
C LEU A 699 32.57 -12.05 7.58
N MET A 700 32.02 -12.92 8.43
CA MET A 700 31.02 -13.92 8.06
C MET A 700 29.89 -13.89 9.06
N ALA A 701 28.68 -13.48 8.61
CA ALA A 701 27.50 -13.43 9.45
C ALA A 701 26.27 -13.95 8.72
N GLY A 702 25.56 -14.88 9.33
CA GLY A 702 24.32 -15.45 8.83
C GLY A 702 23.19 -15.33 9.87
N GLN A 703 22.02 -14.94 9.44
CA GLN A 703 20.85 -14.83 10.27
C GLN A 703 19.67 -15.57 9.63
N ALA A 704 19.02 -16.43 10.37
CA ALA A 704 17.80 -17.10 9.96
C ALA A 704 16.67 -16.68 10.88
N GLU A 705 15.58 -16.12 10.32
CA GLU A 705 14.44 -15.64 11.10
C GLU A 705 13.15 -16.29 10.64
N PHE A 706 12.40 -16.83 11.58
CA PHE A 706 11.03 -17.27 11.37
C PHE A 706 10.08 -16.13 11.72
N LEU A 707 9.54 -15.50 10.69
CA LEU A 707 8.65 -14.35 10.81
C LEU A 707 7.25 -14.82 11.22
N LEU A 708 6.77 -14.30 12.34
CA LEU A 708 5.46 -14.64 12.87
C LEU A 708 4.34 -13.87 12.16
N PRO A 709 3.14 -14.45 12.02
CA PRO A 709 2.03 -13.80 11.38
C PRO A 709 1.56 -12.58 12.18
N MET A 710 1.35 -11.48 11.47
CA MET A 710 0.84 -10.25 12.04
C MET A 710 -0.54 -9.92 11.47
N PRO A 711 -1.46 -9.34 12.27
CA PRO A 711 -2.69 -8.79 11.74
C PRO A 711 -2.41 -7.75 10.65
N GLU A 712 -3.25 -7.69 9.61
CA GLU A 712 -3.05 -6.80 8.44
C GLU A 712 -2.75 -5.35 8.82
N LYS A 713 -3.40 -4.83 9.85
CA LYS A 713 -3.18 -3.47 10.36
C LYS A 713 -1.75 -3.21 10.85
N TRP A 714 -1.01 -4.25 11.22
CA TRP A 714 0.34 -4.17 11.79
C TRP A 714 1.42 -4.64 10.82
N GLN A 715 1.08 -5.40 9.77
CA GLN A 715 2.05 -5.97 8.81
C GLN A 715 3.00 -4.94 8.18
N ALA A 716 2.51 -3.71 7.96
CA ALA A 716 3.32 -2.62 7.42
C ALA A 716 4.12 -1.83 8.48
N LYS A 717 3.88 -2.10 9.78
CA LYS A 717 4.42 -1.29 10.87
C LYS A 717 5.18 -2.09 11.92
N ALA A 718 4.95 -3.40 12.03
CA ALA A 718 5.59 -4.21 13.05
C ALA A 718 5.88 -5.62 12.54
N ARG A 719 6.89 -6.26 13.12
CA ARG A 719 7.32 -7.62 12.82
C ARG A 719 7.82 -8.26 14.11
N PHE A 720 7.45 -9.53 14.31
CA PHE A 720 8.00 -10.39 15.33
C PHE A 720 8.65 -11.60 14.68
N SER A 721 9.76 -12.04 15.21
CA SER A 721 10.48 -13.19 14.70
C SER A 721 11.11 -14.03 15.81
N LEU A 722 11.27 -15.31 15.52
CA LEU A 722 12.22 -16.19 16.19
C LEU A 722 13.46 -16.25 15.31
N PHE A 723 14.64 -16.14 15.90
CA PHE A 723 15.85 -16.08 15.11
C PHE A 723 16.92 -17.06 15.59
N TYR A 724 17.81 -17.40 14.68
CA TYR A 724 19.08 -18.04 14.91
C TYR A 724 20.15 -17.32 14.11
N ASP A 725 21.21 -16.89 14.77
CA ASP A 725 22.33 -16.15 14.19
C ASP A 725 23.60 -16.96 14.35
N ILE A 726 24.49 -16.85 13.35
CA ILE A 726 25.81 -17.45 13.33
C ILE A 726 26.81 -16.52 12.64
N GLY A 727 27.98 -16.32 13.20
CA GLY A 727 29.00 -15.51 12.54
C GLY A 727 30.16 -15.16 13.44
N ASN A 728 31.20 -14.63 12.84
CA ASN A 728 32.35 -14.05 13.52
C ASN A 728 33.13 -13.13 12.57
N VAL A 729 34.13 -12.46 13.12
CA VAL A 729 35.12 -11.68 12.40
C VAL A 729 36.47 -12.33 12.57
N PHE A 730 37.25 -12.42 11.49
CA PHE A 730 38.56 -13.05 11.44
C PHE A 730 39.58 -12.05 10.90
N SER A 731 40.85 -12.32 11.13
CA SER A 731 41.97 -11.57 10.57
C SER A 731 42.91 -12.54 9.90
N LEU A 732 42.83 -12.60 8.57
CA LEU A 732 43.62 -13.52 7.71
C LEU A 732 44.89 -12.85 7.19
N GLY A 733 45.03 -11.54 7.39
CA GLY A 733 46.18 -10.73 6.96
C GLY A 733 47.31 -10.66 8.01
N ASP A 734 48.31 -9.85 7.73
CA ASP A 734 49.58 -9.77 8.50
C ASP A 734 49.48 -8.98 9.82
N VAL A 735 48.24 -8.70 10.34
CA VAL A 735 48.11 -8.00 11.62
C VAL A 735 48.38 -8.95 12.78
N GLN A 736 49.36 -8.59 13.62
CA GLN A 736 49.71 -9.39 14.78
C GLN A 736 48.91 -9.00 16.03
N PHE A 737 48.31 -9.99 16.66
CA PHE A 737 47.59 -9.85 17.93
C PHE A 737 48.34 -10.59 19.05
N TYR A 738 48.12 -10.19 20.27
CA TYR A 738 48.83 -10.74 21.44
C TYR A 738 47.84 -11.10 22.54
N ASP A 739 48.24 -12.04 23.37
CA ASP A 739 47.53 -12.44 24.58
C ASP A 739 47.53 -11.31 25.64
N LYS A 740 46.77 -11.47 26.72
CA LYS A 740 46.72 -10.50 27.82
C LYS A 740 48.06 -10.18 28.48
N SER A 741 49.04 -11.06 28.32
CA SER A 741 50.40 -10.82 28.81
C SER A 741 51.23 -9.98 27.85
N ASN A 742 50.74 -9.75 26.63
CA ASN A 742 51.48 -9.10 25.54
C ASN A 742 52.80 -9.80 25.14
N LEU A 743 52.88 -11.09 25.40
CA LEU A 743 54.11 -11.88 25.16
C LEU A 743 53.90 -12.93 24.05
N ASN A 744 52.72 -13.50 23.97
CA ASN A 744 52.47 -14.57 22.99
C ASN A 744 51.57 -14.07 21.88
N PRO A 745 51.90 -14.33 20.62
CA PRO A 745 51.01 -14.00 19.49
C PRO A 745 49.76 -14.88 19.54
N ILE A 746 48.64 -14.31 19.14
CA ILE A 746 47.35 -14.96 18.94
C ILE A 746 47.01 -14.84 17.46
N GLU A 747 46.54 -15.90 16.87
CA GLU A 747 46.01 -15.93 15.50
C GLU A 747 44.48 -15.91 15.56
N TYR A 748 43.86 -15.12 14.69
CA TYR A 748 42.42 -15.06 14.50
C TYR A 748 42.06 -15.56 13.11
N ASP A 749 42.72 -16.66 12.70
CA ASP A 749 42.45 -17.34 11.45
C ASP A 749 41.04 -17.93 11.42
N PHE A 750 40.55 -18.20 10.22
CA PHE A 750 39.26 -18.83 10.06
C PHE A 750 39.24 -20.27 10.61
N ASP A 751 38.45 -20.46 11.67
CA ASP A 751 38.02 -21.78 12.12
C ASP A 751 36.48 -21.79 12.23
N SER A 752 35.86 -22.80 11.64
CA SER A 752 34.40 -22.99 11.74
C SER A 752 33.90 -23.22 13.18
N GLY A 753 34.77 -23.67 14.09
CA GLY A 753 34.54 -23.80 15.52
C GLY A 753 34.37 -22.46 16.23
N ASP A 754 35.03 -21.43 15.71
CA ASP A 754 34.99 -20.08 16.29
C ASP A 754 33.77 -19.26 15.87
N LEU A 755 32.92 -19.79 14.98
CA LEU A 755 31.69 -19.15 14.62
C LEU A 755 30.77 -19.09 15.83
N LYS A 756 30.49 -17.88 16.32
CA LYS A 756 29.61 -17.61 17.44
C LYS A 756 28.15 -17.78 17.03
N GLN A 757 27.37 -18.33 17.92
CA GLN A 757 25.99 -18.71 17.65
C GLN A 757 25.05 -18.15 18.71
N SER A 758 23.85 -17.77 18.29
CA SER A 758 22.80 -17.37 19.22
C SER A 758 21.41 -17.65 18.65
N PHE A 759 20.43 -17.75 19.53
CA PHE A 759 19.04 -17.81 19.16
C PHE A 759 18.19 -16.93 20.08
N GLY A 760 17.00 -16.55 19.64
CA GLY A 760 16.15 -15.71 20.47
C GLY A 760 14.89 -15.23 19.78
N ILE A 761 14.34 -14.18 20.34
CA ILE A 761 13.16 -13.49 19.83
C ILE A 761 13.50 -12.06 19.45
N ALA A 762 12.93 -11.57 18.37
CA ALA A 762 13.09 -10.18 17.96
C ALA A 762 11.75 -9.52 17.63
N ALA A 763 11.69 -8.22 17.83
CA ALA A 763 10.58 -7.37 17.50
C ALA A 763 11.10 -6.11 16.80
N GLN A 764 10.44 -5.74 15.71
CA GLN A 764 10.69 -4.51 14.97
C GLN A 764 9.39 -3.73 14.87
N TRP A 765 9.46 -2.44 15.13
CA TRP A 765 8.30 -1.56 15.07
C TRP A 765 8.65 -0.23 14.43
N LEU A 766 7.96 0.09 13.34
CA LEU A 766 8.08 1.38 12.67
C LEU A 766 7.15 2.39 13.36
N ALA A 767 7.73 3.25 14.16
CA ALA A 767 7.05 4.35 14.83
C ALA A 767 7.34 5.69 14.11
N PRO A 768 6.61 6.76 14.43
CA PRO A 768 6.88 8.09 13.86
C PRO A 768 8.29 8.61 14.08
N LEU A 769 8.97 8.17 15.15
CA LEU A 769 10.35 8.54 15.50
C LEU A 769 11.42 7.67 14.81
N GLY A 770 11.03 6.66 14.05
CA GLY A 770 11.95 5.72 13.40
C GLY A 770 11.64 4.25 13.69
N MET A 771 12.56 3.40 13.26
CA MET A 771 12.48 1.95 13.50
C MET A 771 12.99 1.62 14.89
N PHE A 772 12.13 1.02 15.70
CA PHE A 772 12.51 0.43 16.98
C PHE A 772 12.82 -1.04 16.75
N ARG A 773 13.99 -1.48 17.23
CA ARG A 773 14.39 -2.88 17.21
C ARG A 773 14.67 -3.35 18.61
N PHE A 774 14.11 -4.49 18.96
CA PHE A 774 14.31 -5.17 20.22
C PHE A 774 14.70 -6.61 19.95
N SER A 775 15.68 -7.12 20.65
CA SER A 775 15.99 -8.55 20.63
C SER A 775 16.32 -9.05 22.02
N TYR A 776 15.93 -10.29 22.27
CA TYR A 776 16.38 -11.03 23.46
C TYR A 776 16.98 -12.35 22.99
N ALA A 777 18.28 -12.47 23.18
CA ALA A 777 19.10 -13.51 22.62
C ALA A 777 19.75 -14.38 23.71
N PHE A 778 19.98 -15.63 23.35
CA PHE A 778 20.73 -16.60 24.14
C PHE A 778 21.96 -17.01 23.36
N PRO A 779 23.17 -16.51 23.72
CA PRO A 779 24.42 -16.98 23.15
C PRO A 779 24.62 -18.48 23.48
N LEU A 780 25.04 -19.28 22.49
CA LEU A 780 25.18 -20.72 22.65
C LEU A 780 26.62 -21.12 23.01
N ASN A 781 27.60 -20.45 22.40
CA ASN A 781 29.02 -20.79 22.51
C ASN A 781 29.91 -19.57 22.84
N ALA A 782 29.39 -18.69 23.71
CA ALA A 782 30.21 -17.58 24.23
C ALA A 782 31.34 -18.12 25.07
N GLU A 783 32.55 -17.64 24.81
CA GLU A 783 33.77 -18.02 25.53
C GLU A 783 34.02 -17.07 26.66
N GLY A 784 34.24 -17.63 27.84
CA GLY A 784 34.70 -16.84 29.00
C GLY A 784 36.21 -16.49 28.84
N GLY A 785 36.56 -15.25 29.18
CA GLY A 785 37.99 -14.88 29.21
C GLY A 785 38.79 -15.76 30.18
N THR A 786 40.03 -16.06 29.78
CA THR A 786 40.99 -16.78 30.62
C THR A 786 42.03 -15.82 31.18
N SER A 787 43.04 -16.33 31.89
CA SER A 787 44.20 -15.53 32.33
C SER A 787 45.02 -14.98 31.17
N THR A 788 44.96 -15.60 30.00
CA THR A 788 45.73 -15.28 28.80
C THR A 788 44.91 -14.75 27.64
N LEU A 789 43.64 -15.19 27.51
CA LEU A 789 42.78 -14.82 26.40
C LEU A 789 41.63 -13.88 26.82
N TYR A 790 41.29 -12.96 25.96
CA TYR A 790 40.07 -12.15 26.10
C TYR A 790 38.85 -12.99 25.82
N GLY A 791 37.78 -12.78 26.59
CA GLY A 791 36.51 -13.47 26.36
C GLY A 791 35.54 -12.67 25.49
N ASP A 792 34.43 -13.31 25.16
CA ASP A 792 33.36 -12.66 24.46
C ASP A 792 32.48 -11.82 25.41
N ASP A 793 32.17 -10.63 25.01
CA ASP A 793 31.21 -9.78 25.71
C ASP A 793 29.79 -10.08 25.22
N THR A 794 28.93 -10.49 26.13
CA THR A 794 27.56 -10.88 25.80
C THR A 794 26.55 -9.84 26.31
N GLU A 795 25.55 -9.55 25.48
CA GLU A 795 24.44 -8.67 25.79
C GLU A 795 23.12 -9.32 25.33
N ARG A 796 22.39 -9.92 26.29
CA ARG A 796 21.18 -10.69 25.97
C ARG A 796 20.01 -9.83 25.48
N PHE A 797 19.84 -8.63 26.02
CA PHE A 797 18.81 -7.69 25.60
C PHE A 797 19.45 -6.55 24.82
N GLN A 798 19.09 -6.45 23.56
CA GLN A 798 19.58 -5.41 22.68
C GLN A 798 18.42 -4.54 22.22
N PHE A 799 18.67 -3.26 22.20
CA PHE A 799 17.70 -2.24 21.83
C PHE A 799 18.36 -1.17 20.95
N SER A 800 17.73 -0.85 19.84
CA SER A 800 18.14 0.27 19.00
C SER A 800 16.92 1.06 18.50
N ILE A 801 17.09 2.36 18.37
CA ILE A 801 16.11 3.29 17.78
C ILE A 801 16.77 4.01 16.62
N GLY A 802 16.02 4.19 15.53
CA GLY A 802 16.55 4.89 14.36
C GLY A 802 17.51 3.95 13.64
N GLY A 803 17.13 3.24 12.74
CA GLY A 803 17.97 2.46 11.84
C GLY A 803 18.22 3.24 10.58
N ALA A 804 19.37 3.02 9.94
CA ALA A 804 19.59 3.46 8.58
C ALA A 804 18.49 2.87 7.68
N PHE A 805 17.79 3.72 6.97
CA PHE A 805 16.90 3.34 5.89
C PHE A 805 17.68 3.24 4.59
#